data_388d2e939006be7c8875b548d6b4d106
#
_entry.id   388d2e939006be7c8875b548d6b4d106
#
_cell.length_a   1.000
_cell.length_b   1.000
_cell.length_c   1.000
_cell.angle_alpha   90.00
_cell.angle_beta   90.00
_cell.angle_gamma   90.00
#
_symmetry.space_group_name_H-M   'P 1'
#
loop_
_entity.id
_entity.type
_entity.pdbx_description
1 polymer ?
#
loop_
_entity_poly.entity_id
_entity_poly.type
_entity_poly.pdbx_seq_one_letter_code
_entity_poly.pdbx_strand_id
1 'polypeptide(L)'
;MRYFLNILLAIVLTMAGCTRAHAADRKYALQIMKRVFGYAASVDTVGLKAQESYAYLKYDIRTNKRNCLLLAIPTMYAIANTGVREHVGETYDRVMMKRPGDMHLTQMLERNTIPYGMRTMPTVLKYLTPLIYEELLIDGRIISPFHVRNRRFYRYKVSPFMRGAVIVSFRPRLKNTKLVRGWARIEESTGRILETSFDGEYDLVRFHVTMTTGDEGVKTLMPAQCNLNTRFLFLGNDITAEYTTVYDLPKKLPDSVQIVNRRDTALLNLVRPIPANSHEQYLYSRYYAARDARHADTASQRSKTRMWTKLLWKNVGRRLVMRTRRKFGTHEQGNFRISPVLNPLSFSYSARRGLTYKFDIRGSYFFNERQALQLRFKTGYSFKQKQIYFDFPFTFYINQRRNAYIRTEWSSGRHIYNSELMDAIRLERKDSIDWSRLNLTNFSVHSFKAVAHYDPSSHWGLELGIVSHKRTAVDNHSFNLLGRKDSYNSVAPIAELTYRPMSYNGPILTIDYERGIRKFMGSDTDYERVEIDGQYKHHLSALSYLQLRAGTGFYTHKGFGSYFLDYSNFRENNIPGGWNDDWACTFELLNSQWYNASKYYVRANAAYETPLLLLSWLPIAGRLIERERIYINALSVKRLNPYIEYGYGFSTRALSLGWFVAQRNWRFDGMGVRVNMELFRHW
;
A
#
# COMPACT_ATOMS: atom_id res chain seq x y z
N MET A 1 -27.31 -69.24 -0.46
CA MET A 1 -25.92 -68.83 -0.07
C MET A 1 -25.00 -68.50 -1.23
N ARG A 2 -24.88 -69.28 -2.29
CA ARG A 2 -24.04 -68.99 -3.50
C ARG A 2 -24.40 -67.67 -4.22
N TYR A 3 -25.67 -67.36 -4.43
CA TYR A 3 -26.09 -66.11 -5.06
C TYR A 3 -25.73 -64.84 -4.25
N PHE A 4 -25.83 -64.95 -2.92
CA PHE A 4 -25.48 -63.83 -2.03
C PHE A 4 -23.96 -63.56 -2.03
N LEU A 5 -23.15 -64.62 -2.10
CA LEU A 5 -21.70 -64.53 -2.19
C LEU A 5 -21.24 -63.92 -3.52
N ASN A 6 -21.89 -64.26 -4.63
CA ASN A 6 -21.60 -63.70 -5.96
C ASN A 6 -21.98 -62.21 -6.08
N ILE A 7 -23.10 -61.79 -5.46
CA ILE A 7 -23.49 -60.37 -5.39
C ILE A 7 -22.52 -59.60 -4.49
N LEU A 8 -22.12 -60.15 -3.36
CA LEU A 8 -21.14 -59.51 -2.48
C LEU A 8 -19.76 -59.38 -3.17
N LEU A 9 -19.32 -60.41 -3.92
CA LEU A 9 -18.08 -60.39 -4.69
C LEU A 9 -18.14 -59.36 -5.83
N ALA A 10 -19.29 -59.25 -6.51
CA ALA A 10 -19.49 -58.23 -7.55
C ALA A 10 -19.47 -56.82 -6.98
N ILE A 11 -20.06 -56.57 -5.81
CA ILE A 11 -20.01 -55.27 -5.12
C ILE A 11 -18.58 -54.94 -4.66
N VAL A 12 -17.84 -55.89 -4.13
CA VAL A 12 -16.45 -55.71 -3.71
C VAL A 12 -15.53 -55.44 -4.93
N LEU A 13 -15.73 -56.15 -6.04
CA LEU A 13 -14.98 -55.91 -7.30
C LEU A 13 -15.31 -54.57 -7.92
N THR A 14 -16.59 -54.15 -7.90
CA THR A 14 -16.96 -52.79 -8.38
C THR A 14 -16.44 -51.70 -7.47
N MET A 15 -16.48 -51.85 -6.17
CA MET A 15 -15.85 -50.92 -5.22
C MET A 15 -14.32 -50.89 -5.37
N ALA A 16 -13.65 -52.01 -5.54
CA ALA A 16 -12.22 -52.08 -5.80
C ALA A 16 -11.81 -51.47 -7.16
N GLY A 17 -12.65 -51.64 -8.19
CA GLY A 17 -12.51 -50.99 -9.49
C GLY A 17 -12.67 -49.47 -9.41
N CYS A 18 -13.69 -49.01 -8.71
CA CYS A 18 -13.92 -47.57 -8.47
C CYS A 18 -12.77 -46.92 -7.66
N THR A 19 -12.25 -47.59 -6.64
CA THR A 19 -11.11 -47.04 -5.85
C THR A 19 -9.82 -46.99 -6.65
N ARG A 20 -9.57 -48.00 -7.52
CA ARG A 20 -8.39 -47.96 -8.43
C ARG A 20 -8.51 -46.90 -9.50
N ALA A 21 -9.68 -46.71 -10.11
CA ALA A 21 -9.93 -45.63 -11.08
C ALA A 21 -9.73 -44.25 -10.43
N HIS A 22 -10.28 -44.01 -9.24
CA HIS A 22 -10.09 -42.78 -8.48
C HIS A 22 -8.62 -42.54 -8.08
N ALA A 23 -7.87 -43.58 -7.77
CA ALA A 23 -6.44 -43.45 -7.46
C ALA A 23 -5.61 -43.12 -8.69
N ALA A 24 -5.94 -43.71 -9.85
CA ALA A 24 -5.27 -43.39 -11.13
C ALA A 24 -5.55 -41.95 -11.57
N ASP A 25 -6.80 -41.49 -11.52
CA ASP A 25 -7.21 -40.12 -11.80
C ASP A 25 -6.50 -39.12 -10.91
N ARG A 26 -6.39 -39.44 -9.62
CA ARG A 26 -5.67 -38.58 -8.65
C ARG A 26 -4.18 -38.51 -8.95
N LYS A 27 -3.53 -39.60 -9.31
CA LYS A 27 -2.12 -39.64 -9.70
C LYS A 27 -1.88 -38.84 -10.96
N TYR A 28 -2.72 -38.99 -11.95
CA TYR A 28 -2.70 -38.22 -13.20
C TYR A 28 -2.84 -36.71 -12.93
N ALA A 29 -3.85 -36.33 -12.15
CA ALA A 29 -4.06 -34.92 -11.79
C ALA A 29 -2.85 -34.30 -11.05
N LEU A 30 -2.23 -35.08 -10.14
CA LEU A 30 -1.02 -34.65 -9.44
C LEU A 30 0.17 -34.46 -10.41
N GLN A 31 0.29 -35.33 -11.42
CA GLN A 31 1.36 -35.24 -12.42
C GLN A 31 1.20 -34.01 -13.29
N ILE A 32 -0.03 -33.73 -13.78
CA ILE A 32 -0.34 -32.52 -14.54
C ILE A 32 -0.02 -31.27 -13.70
N MET A 33 -0.50 -31.20 -12.46
CA MET A 33 -0.22 -30.06 -11.60
C MET A 33 1.26 -29.88 -11.28
N LYS A 34 2.04 -30.97 -11.17
CA LYS A 34 3.49 -30.89 -11.02
C LYS A 34 4.14 -30.24 -12.24
N ARG A 35 3.70 -30.60 -13.47
CA ARG A 35 4.18 -29.96 -14.70
C ARG A 35 3.84 -28.48 -14.74
N VAL A 36 2.58 -28.12 -14.41
CA VAL A 36 2.14 -26.72 -14.37
C VAL A 36 2.99 -25.90 -13.40
N PHE A 37 3.20 -26.39 -12.17
CA PHE A 37 4.01 -25.69 -11.19
C PHE A 37 5.51 -25.63 -11.57
N GLY A 38 5.99 -26.57 -12.37
CA GLY A 38 7.38 -26.59 -12.83
C GLY A 38 7.62 -25.79 -14.11
N TYR A 39 6.58 -25.47 -14.88
CA TYR A 39 6.74 -24.86 -16.19
C TYR A 39 7.50 -23.53 -16.15
N ALA A 40 7.06 -22.60 -15.29
CA ALA A 40 7.70 -21.29 -15.17
C ALA A 40 9.18 -21.39 -14.72
N ALA A 41 9.50 -22.39 -13.88
CA ALA A 41 10.87 -22.66 -13.45
C ALA A 41 11.72 -23.35 -14.52
N SER A 42 11.09 -24.05 -15.47
CA SER A 42 11.78 -24.72 -16.59
C SER A 42 12.14 -23.78 -17.73
N VAL A 43 11.49 -22.62 -17.81
CA VAL A 43 11.79 -21.59 -18.83
C VAL A 43 12.98 -20.76 -18.33
N ASP A 44 14.09 -20.80 -19.05
CA ASP A 44 15.26 -19.95 -18.76
C ASP A 44 14.94 -18.49 -19.11
N THR A 45 14.43 -17.75 -18.11
CA THR A 45 14.10 -16.33 -18.26
C THR A 45 15.34 -15.42 -18.36
N VAL A 46 16.52 -15.92 -17.95
CA VAL A 46 17.77 -15.14 -17.98
C VAL A 46 18.31 -15.07 -19.41
N GLY A 47 18.15 -16.15 -20.18
CA GLY A 47 18.56 -16.23 -21.57
C GLY A 47 17.59 -15.57 -22.57
N LEU A 48 16.37 -15.22 -22.15
CA LEU A 48 15.36 -14.62 -23.02
C LEU A 48 15.70 -13.16 -23.34
N LYS A 49 15.83 -12.85 -24.63
CA LYS A 49 15.96 -11.46 -25.09
C LYS A 49 14.66 -10.69 -24.89
N ALA A 50 14.77 -9.39 -24.59
CA ALA A 50 13.62 -8.51 -24.57
C ALA A 50 12.89 -8.57 -25.94
N GLN A 51 11.58 -8.73 -25.89
CA GLN A 51 10.72 -8.80 -27.10
C GLN A 51 9.93 -7.51 -27.25
N GLU A 52 9.89 -7.00 -28.46
CA GLU A 52 9.07 -5.88 -28.84
C GLU A 52 7.81 -6.38 -29.52
N SER A 53 6.69 -5.81 -29.17
CA SER A 53 5.37 -6.09 -29.72
C SER A 53 4.53 -4.84 -29.68
N TYR A 54 3.33 -4.92 -30.26
CA TYR A 54 2.35 -3.83 -30.21
C TYR A 54 1.08 -4.34 -29.53
N ALA A 55 0.45 -3.46 -28.77
CA ALA A 55 -0.79 -3.75 -28.08
C ALA A 55 -1.90 -2.80 -28.52
N TYR A 56 -3.09 -3.35 -28.62
CA TYR A 56 -4.31 -2.60 -28.82
C TYR A 56 -5.22 -2.83 -27.62
N LEU A 57 -5.64 -1.76 -26.98
CA LEU A 57 -6.61 -1.77 -25.90
C LEU A 57 -7.89 -1.05 -26.34
N LYS A 58 -9.02 -1.70 -26.11
CA LYS A 58 -10.36 -1.16 -26.30
C LYS A 58 -11.15 -1.28 -25.00
N TYR A 59 -11.99 -0.29 -24.70
CA TYR A 59 -12.83 -0.34 -23.51
C TYR A 59 -14.19 0.35 -23.70
N ASP A 60 -15.19 -0.16 -22.98
CA ASP A 60 -16.52 0.43 -22.79
C ASP A 60 -16.80 0.51 -21.28
N ILE A 61 -17.18 1.69 -20.79
CA ILE A 61 -17.48 1.95 -19.37
C ILE A 61 -18.88 2.54 -19.28
N ARG A 62 -19.75 1.90 -18.49
CA ARG A 62 -21.14 2.31 -18.30
C ARG A 62 -21.43 2.60 -16.82
N THR A 63 -22.00 3.77 -16.56
CA THR A 63 -22.48 4.17 -15.25
C THR A 63 -23.98 3.89 -15.15
N ASN A 64 -24.34 2.73 -14.59
CA ASN A 64 -25.74 2.29 -14.46
C ASN A 64 -26.47 3.10 -13.40
N LYS A 65 -25.86 3.23 -12.19
CA LYS A 65 -26.39 3.99 -11.06
C LYS A 65 -25.30 4.83 -10.41
N ARG A 66 -25.63 6.05 -10.01
CA ARG A 66 -24.70 6.93 -9.28
C ARG A 66 -25.43 7.74 -8.21
N ASN A 67 -24.74 8.01 -7.11
CA ASN A 67 -25.14 8.92 -6.06
C ASN A 67 -23.94 9.71 -5.50
N CYS A 68 -24.17 10.63 -4.55
CA CYS A 68 -23.13 11.50 -4.00
C CYS A 68 -22.05 10.73 -3.19
N LEU A 69 -22.34 9.54 -2.69
CA LEU A 69 -21.39 8.72 -1.92
C LEU A 69 -20.21 8.24 -2.79
N LEU A 70 -20.34 8.32 -4.11
CA LEU A 70 -19.24 8.05 -5.03
C LEU A 70 -18.07 9.05 -4.89
N LEU A 71 -18.28 10.21 -4.26
CA LEU A 71 -17.22 11.16 -3.87
C LEU A 71 -16.13 10.52 -3.01
N ALA A 72 -16.47 9.46 -2.26
CA ALA A 72 -15.50 8.69 -1.49
C ALA A 72 -14.50 7.93 -2.37
N ILE A 73 -14.79 7.76 -3.68
CA ILE A 73 -13.91 7.07 -4.64
C ILE A 73 -13.65 8.01 -5.83
N PRO A 74 -12.64 8.89 -5.71
CA PRO A 74 -12.42 9.98 -6.67
C PRO A 74 -12.25 9.53 -8.12
N THR A 75 -11.66 8.34 -8.33
CA THR A 75 -11.44 7.78 -9.66
C THR A 75 -12.76 7.42 -10.35
N MET A 76 -13.66 6.76 -9.64
CA MET A 76 -14.97 6.38 -10.15
C MET A 76 -15.91 7.59 -10.24
N TYR A 77 -15.82 8.49 -9.27
CA TYR A 77 -16.56 9.77 -9.32
C TYR A 77 -16.19 10.60 -10.54
N ALA A 78 -14.90 10.66 -10.89
CA ALA A 78 -14.43 11.40 -12.05
C ALA A 78 -15.10 10.92 -13.36
N ILE A 79 -15.17 9.62 -13.56
CA ILE A 79 -15.79 9.01 -14.75
C ILE A 79 -17.31 9.18 -14.71
N ALA A 80 -17.95 8.82 -13.60
CA ALA A 80 -19.40 8.86 -13.47
C ALA A 80 -19.98 10.28 -13.52
N ASN A 81 -19.20 11.31 -13.22
CA ASN A 81 -19.66 12.70 -13.14
C ASN A 81 -19.30 13.56 -14.34
N THR A 82 -18.98 12.95 -15.49
CA THR A 82 -18.73 13.66 -16.76
C THR A 82 -19.97 14.27 -17.40
N GLY A 83 -21.17 13.92 -16.94
CA GLY A 83 -22.45 14.26 -17.56
C GLY A 83 -22.96 13.22 -18.57
N VAL A 84 -22.10 12.27 -18.95
CA VAL A 84 -22.42 11.16 -19.88
C VAL A 84 -22.32 9.86 -19.08
N ARG A 85 -23.17 8.89 -19.37
CA ARG A 85 -23.20 7.59 -18.67
C ARG A 85 -22.35 6.52 -19.34
N GLU A 86 -22.02 6.68 -20.60
CA GLU A 86 -21.27 5.70 -21.37
C GLU A 86 -20.02 6.34 -21.97
N HIS A 87 -18.91 5.64 -21.83
CA HIS A 87 -17.62 6.08 -22.33
C HIS A 87 -16.93 4.94 -23.04
N VAL A 88 -16.42 5.23 -24.22
CA VAL A 88 -15.62 4.30 -25.02
C VAL A 88 -14.26 4.89 -25.30
N GLY A 89 -13.29 4.02 -25.49
CA GLY A 89 -11.97 4.43 -25.89
C GLY A 89 -11.12 3.28 -26.37
N GLU A 90 -10.06 3.65 -27.07
CA GLU A 90 -9.08 2.73 -27.63
C GLU A 90 -7.69 3.36 -27.63
N THR A 91 -6.67 2.53 -27.45
CA THR A 91 -5.26 2.92 -27.54
C THR A 91 -4.49 1.90 -28.38
N TYR A 92 -3.44 2.37 -29.02
CA TYR A 92 -2.44 1.55 -29.68
C TYR A 92 -1.09 1.90 -29.09
N ASP A 93 -0.42 0.90 -28.52
CA ASP A 93 0.74 1.08 -27.66
C ASP A 93 1.90 0.20 -28.17
N ARG A 94 3.12 0.71 -28.10
CA ARG A 94 4.34 -0.07 -28.26
C ARG A 94 4.67 -0.74 -26.91
N VAL A 95 4.92 -2.04 -26.94
CA VAL A 95 5.15 -2.86 -25.76
C VAL A 95 6.55 -3.46 -25.81
N MET A 96 7.35 -3.19 -24.79
CA MET A 96 8.62 -3.84 -24.55
C MET A 96 8.47 -4.83 -23.40
N MET A 97 8.62 -6.10 -23.68
CA MET A 97 8.52 -7.20 -22.70
C MET A 97 9.90 -7.73 -22.38
N LYS A 98 10.35 -7.62 -21.14
CA LYS A 98 11.65 -8.16 -20.69
C LYS A 98 11.48 -9.47 -19.92
N ARG A 99 10.50 -9.50 -19.02
CA ARG A 99 10.14 -10.63 -18.16
C ARG A 99 8.73 -10.44 -17.62
N PRO A 100 8.08 -11.47 -17.06
CA PRO A 100 6.84 -11.30 -16.31
C PRO A 100 6.99 -10.20 -15.26
N GLY A 101 6.02 -9.26 -15.21
CA GLY A 101 6.08 -8.09 -14.32
C GLY A 101 6.94 -6.91 -14.80
N ASP A 102 7.74 -7.07 -15.85
CA ASP A 102 8.57 -5.99 -16.43
C ASP A 102 8.19 -5.73 -17.89
N MET A 103 7.01 -5.16 -18.04
CA MET A 103 6.42 -4.77 -19.33
C MET A 103 6.26 -3.25 -19.38
N HIS A 104 6.88 -2.62 -20.37
CA HIS A 104 6.78 -1.18 -20.60
C HIS A 104 5.89 -0.88 -21.79
N LEU A 105 4.84 -0.08 -21.54
CA LEU A 105 3.89 0.39 -22.56
C LEU A 105 4.20 1.85 -22.90
N THR A 106 4.43 2.13 -24.18
CA THR A 106 4.57 3.48 -24.71
C THR A 106 3.39 3.80 -25.61
N GLN A 107 2.53 4.71 -25.18
CA GLN A 107 1.32 5.07 -25.93
C GLN A 107 1.67 5.80 -27.22
N MET A 108 1.20 5.25 -28.34
CA MET A 108 1.41 5.79 -29.69
C MET A 108 0.18 6.53 -30.19
N LEU A 109 -0.99 5.86 -30.21
CA LEU A 109 -2.25 6.41 -30.66
C LEU A 109 -3.34 6.25 -29.61
N GLU A 110 -4.27 7.20 -29.56
CA GLU A 110 -5.42 7.14 -28.66
C GLU A 110 -6.67 7.78 -29.25
N ARG A 111 -7.82 7.17 -28.97
CA ARG A 111 -9.13 7.76 -29.20
C ARG A 111 -10.03 7.45 -28.02
N ASN A 112 -10.65 8.45 -27.41
CA ASN A 112 -11.52 8.20 -26.27
C ASN A 112 -12.53 9.33 -26.05
N THR A 113 -13.62 8.98 -25.36
CA THR A 113 -14.70 9.90 -24.99
C THR A 113 -14.59 10.39 -23.54
N ILE A 114 -13.58 9.96 -22.76
CA ILE A 114 -13.35 10.44 -21.41
C ILE A 114 -12.54 11.74 -21.48
N PRO A 115 -13.00 12.84 -20.84
CA PRO A 115 -12.27 14.09 -20.80
C PRO A 115 -10.86 13.92 -20.18
N TYR A 116 -9.85 14.59 -20.75
CA TYR A 116 -8.44 14.42 -20.42
C TYR A 116 -8.12 14.41 -18.91
N GLY A 117 -8.69 15.31 -18.13
CA GLY A 117 -8.46 15.41 -16.68
C GLY A 117 -9.14 14.34 -15.82
N MET A 118 -9.86 13.39 -16.43
CA MET A 118 -10.66 12.37 -15.74
C MET A 118 -10.22 10.94 -16.04
N ARG A 119 -9.09 10.75 -16.70
CA ARG A 119 -8.58 9.44 -17.10
C ARG A 119 -7.95 8.70 -15.92
N THR A 120 -8.40 7.48 -15.67
CA THR A 120 -7.96 6.65 -14.53
C THR A 120 -7.42 5.29 -14.95
N MET A 121 -7.02 5.16 -16.21
CA MET A 121 -6.60 3.91 -16.86
C MET A 121 -5.48 3.10 -16.17
N PRO A 122 -4.46 3.70 -15.49
CA PRO A 122 -3.34 2.92 -14.97
C PRO A 122 -3.72 1.78 -14.01
N THR A 123 -4.82 1.95 -13.27
CA THR A 123 -5.26 0.92 -12.28
C THR A 123 -5.83 -0.31 -12.96
N VAL A 124 -6.50 -0.14 -14.11
CA VAL A 124 -7.16 -1.24 -14.84
C VAL A 124 -6.14 -2.08 -15.62
N LEU A 125 -5.05 -1.47 -16.10
CA LEU A 125 -4.01 -2.18 -16.84
C LEU A 125 -3.42 -3.37 -16.04
N LYS A 126 -3.40 -3.29 -14.71
CA LYS A 126 -2.93 -4.38 -13.86
C LYS A 126 -3.81 -5.64 -13.91
N TYR A 127 -5.11 -5.49 -14.21
CA TYR A 127 -6.03 -6.62 -14.42
C TYR A 127 -5.90 -7.22 -15.83
N LEU A 128 -5.43 -6.42 -16.79
CA LEU A 128 -5.24 -6.83 -18.17
C LEU A 128 -3.90 -7.53 -18.42
N THR A 129 -3.01 -7.53 -17.44
CA THR A 129 -1.71 -8.20 -17.48
C THR A 129 -1.53 -9.18 -16.32
N PRO A 130 -2.40 -10.22 -16.17
CA PRO A 130 -2.27 -11.16 -15.07
C PRO A 130 -0.96 -11.95 -15.15
N LEU A 131 -0.26 -12.04 -14.02
CA LEU A 131 0.99 -12.76 -13.88
C LEU A 131 0.71 -14.19 -13.39
N ILE A 132 0.22 -15.05 -14.29
CA ILE A 132 -0.34 -16.36 -13.94
C ILE A 132 0.65 -17.31 -13.25
N TYR A 133 1.92 -17.24 -13.61
CA TYR A 133 2.96 -18.11 -13.06
C TYR A 133 3.65 -17.53 -11.81
N GLU A 134 3.42 -16.25 -11.51
CA GLU A 134 3.95 -15.61 -10.31
C GLU A 134 3.14 -15.99 -9.06
N GLU A 135 3.69 -15.76 -7.88
CA GLU A 135 3.00 -16.01 -6.62
C GLU A 135 1.70 -15.19 -6.48
N LEU A 136 1.70 -13.97 -7.04
CA LEU A 136 0.55 -13.06 -7.06
C LEU A 136 0.13 -12.75 -8.48
N LEU A 137 -1.15 -12.95 -8.75
CA LEU A 137 -1.76 -12.89 -10.07
C LEU A 137 -2.00 -11.46 -10.57
N ILE A 138 -2.54 -10.58 -9.74
CA ILE A 138 -2.95 -9.22 -10.10
C ILE A 138 -2.50 -8.24 -9.02
N ASP A 139 -1.88 -7.13 -9.43
CA ASP A 139 -1.50 -5.98 -8.58
C ASP A 139 -0.72 -6.37 -7.31
N GLY A 140 -0.02 -7.50 -7.31
CA GLY A 140 0.67 -7.97 -6.13
C GLY A 140 -0.26 -8.35 -4.96
N ARG A 141 -1.53 -8.69 -5.22
CA ARG A 141 -2.54 -8.84 -4.16
C ARG A 141 -3.40 -10.10 -4.26
N ILE A 142 -3.65 -10.61 -5.44
CA ILE A 142 -4.48 -11.80 -5.65
C ILE A 142 -3.57 -13.00 -5.78
N ILE A 143 -3.87 -14.04 -5.03
CA ILE A 143 -3.06 -15.26 -4.95
C ILE A 143 -3.28 -16.10 -6.21
N SER A 144 -2.19 -16.39 -6.95
CA SER A 144 -2.25 -17.20 -8.16
C SER A 144 -2.54 -18.67 -7.84
N PRO A 145 -3.46 -19.33 -8.55
CA PRO A 145 -3.69 -20.77 -8.42
C PRO A 145 -2.58 -21.63 -9.04
N PHE A 146 -1.68 -21.06 -9.83
CA PHE A 146 -0.68 -21.80 -10.61
C PHE A 146 0.73 -21.75 -10.00
N HIS A 147 0.90 -21.09 -8.87
CA HIS A 147 2.18 -21.07 -8.15
C HIS A 147 2.21 -22.13 -7.04
N VAL A 148 3.34 -22.87 -6.92
CA VAL A 148 3.48 -24.02 -6.01
C VAL A 148 3.22 -23.69 -4.55
N ARG A 149 3.66 -22.52 -4.06
CA ARG A 149 3.43 -22.07 -2.67
C ARG A 149 1.95 -21.88 -2.33
N ASN A 150 1.11 -21.66 -3.34
CA ASN A 150 -0.30 -21.37 -3.19
C ASN A 150 -1.19 -22.62 -3.29
N ARG A 151 -0.62 -23.79 -3.61
CA ARG A 151 -1.35 -25.04 -3.79
C ARG A 151 -2.30 -25.35 -2.63
N ARG A 152 -1.93 -25.04 -1.41
CA ARG A 152 -2.71 -25.29 -0.20
C ARG A 152 -4.04 -24.53 -0.15
N PHE A 153 -4.19 -23.44 -0.87
CA PHE A 153 -5.39 -22.59 -0.87
C PHE A 153 -6.43 -22.99 -1.90
N TYR A 154 -6.08 -23.92 -2.82
CA TYR A 154 -6.94 -24.32 -3.94
C TYR A 154 -7.23 -25.80 -3.94
N ARG A 155 -8.37 -26.16 -4.57
CA ARG A 155 -8.72 -27.51 -4.98
C ARG A 155 -8.72 -27.55 -6.49
N TYR A 156 -8.10 -28.58 -7.07
CA TYR A 156 -7.96 -28.74 -8.50
C TYR A 156 -8.74 -29.97 -8.96
N LYS A 157 -9.37 -29.84 -10.15
CA LYS A 157 -9.98 -30.95 -10.87
C LYS A 157 -9.43 -30.92 -12.29
N VAL A 158 -8.82 -32.00 -12.72
CA VAL A 158 -8.28 -32.16 -14.08
C VAL A 158 -9.29 -32.97 -14.89
N SER A 159 -9.57 -32.49 -16.11
CA SER A 159 -10.49 -33.16 -17.04
C SER A 159 -9.82 -33.20 -18.41
N PRO A 160 -9.86 -34.33 -19.13
CA PRO A 160 -9.40 -34.38 -20.51
C PRO A 160 -10.17 -33.37 -21.38
N PHE A 161 -9.51 -32.82 -22.39
CA PHE A 161 -10.14 -31.86 -23.32
C PHE A 161 -9.99 -32.31 -24.78
N MET A 162 -8.78 -32.22 -25.33
CA MET A 162 -8.42 -32.63 -26.67
C MET A 162 -7.05 -33.34 -26.64
N ARG A 163 -6.65 -33.97 -27.76
CA ARG A 163 -5.31 -34.58 -27.82
C ARG A 163 -4.24 -33.55 -27.50
N GLY A 164 -3.43 -33.83 -26.44
CA GLY A 164 -2.34 -33.00 -25.99
C GLY A 164 -2.74 -31.82 -25.11
N ALA A 165 -4.02 -31.63 -24.76
CA ALA A 165 -4.47 -30.58 -23.86
C ALA A 165 -5.46 -31.10 -22.79
N VAL A 166 -5.41 -30.50 -21.61
CA VAL A 166 -6.28 -30.80 -20.46
C VAL A 166 -6.87 -29.52 -19.90
N ILE A 167 -8.07 -29.62 -19.32
CA ILE A 167 -8.67 -28.53 -18.57
C ILE A 167 -8.45 -28.78 -17.07
N VAL A 168 -7.85 -27.82 -16.41
CA VAL A 168 -7.69 -27.77 -14.96
C VAL A 168 -8.63 -26.72 -14.40
N SER A 169 -9.68 -27.17 -13.71
CA SER A 169 -10.56 -26.28 -12.95
C SER A 169 -10.01 -26.10 -11.55
N PHE A 170 -10.02 -24.88 -11.06
CA PHE A 170 -9.53 -24.53 -9.71
C PHE A 170 -10.59 -23.76 -8.93
N ARG A 171 -10.71 -24.11 -7.65
CA ARG A 171 -11.62 -23.46 -6.72
C ARG A 171 -10.92 -23.18 -5.40
N PRO A 172 -11.13 -22.01 -4.78
CA PRO A 172 -10.56 -21.72 -3.47
C PRO A 172 -11.14 -22.66 -2.39
N ARG A 173 -10.31 -23.02 -1.44
CA ARG A 173 -10.72 -23.74 -0.21
C ARG A 173 -11.41 -22.83 0.78
N LEU A 174 -11.12 -21.52 0.71
CA LEU A 174 -11.57 -20.47 1.61
C LEU A 174 -12.34 -19.42 0.82
N LYS A 175 -13.36 -18.81 1.41
CA LYS A 175 -14.11 -17.71 0.81
C LYS A 175 -13.41 -16.38 1.14
N ASN A 176 -12.33 -16.07 0.43
CA ASN A 176 -11.58 -14.84 0.61
C ASN A 176 -11.40 -14.11 -0.72
N THR A 177 -11.43 -12.77 -0.72
CA THR A 177 -11.28 -11.92 -1.92
C THR A 177 -9.86 -11.96 -2.52
N LYS A 178 -8.88 -12.54 -1.81
CA LYS A 178 -7.53 -12.78 -2.35
C LYS A 178 -7.45 -14.02 -3.25
N LEU A 179 -8.51 -14.80 -3.34
CA LEU A 179 -8.56 -16.06 -4.06
C LEU A 179 -9.55 -15.98 -5.22
N VAL A 180 -9.21 -16.60 -6.34
CA VAL A 180 -10.00 -16.64 -7.57
C VAL A 180 -10.48 -18.06 -7.86
N ARG A 181 -11.52 -18.17 -8.66
CA ARG A 181 -12.04 -19.46 -9.15
C ARG A 181 -12.10 -19.42 -10.67
N GLY A 182 -11.88 -20.57 -11.30
CA GLY A 182 -11.91 -20.61 -12.76
C GLY A 182 -11.37 -21.91 -13.30
N TRP A 183 -10.87 -21.84 -14.52
CA TRP A 183 -10.26 -22.95 -15.22
C TRP A 183 -9.10 -22.48 -16.09
N ALA A 184 -8.22 -23.41 -16.46
CA ALA A 184 -7.16 -23.22 -17.44
C ALA A 184 -7.08 -24.40 -18.38
N ARG A 185 -6.83 -24.10 -19.66
CA ARG A 185 -6.45 -25.06 -20.68
C ARG A 185 -4.94 -25.17 -20.71
N ILE A 186 -4.45 -26.36 -20.49
CA ILE A 186 -3.03 -26.63 -20.25
C ILE A 186 -2.54 -27.63 -21.29
N GLU A 187 -1.36 -27.39 -21.84
CA GLU A 187 -0.66 -28.35 -22.67
C GLU A 187 -0.16 -29.51 -21.82
N GLU A 188 -0.59 -30.73 -22.16
CA GLU A 188 -0.36 -31.90 -21.31
C GLU A 188 1.14 -32.26 -21.18
N SER A 189 1.92 -32.07 -22.24
CA SER A 189 3.33 -32.43 -22.33
C SER A 189 4.21 -31.55 -21.43
N THR A 190 4.01 -30.24 -21.48
CA THR A 190 4.88 -29.24 -20.83
C THR A 190 4.31 -28.71 -19.53
N GLY A 191 2.98 -28.69 -19.38
CA GLY A 191 2.30 -27.98 -18.28
C GLY A 191 2.08 -26.51 -18.56
N ARG A 192 2.34 -26.03 -19.77
CA ARG A 192 2.11 -24.65 -20.20
C ARG A 192 0.62 -24.32 -20.20
N ILE A 193 0.26 -23.17 -19.68
CA ILE A 193 -1.10 -22.63 -19.72
C ILE A 193 -1.27 -21.93 -21.07
N LEU A 194 -2.22 -22.43 -21.86
CA LEU A 194 -2.57 -21.86 -23.18
C LEU A 194 -3.66 -20.82 -23.06
N GLU A 195 -4.60 -21.05 -22.17
CA GLU A 195 -5.74 -20.17 -21.93
C GLU A 195 -6.20 -20.30 -20.47
N THR A 196 -6.67 -19.24 -19.86
CA THR A 196 -7.28 -19.29 -18.53
C THR A 196 -8.43 -18.31 -18.43
N SER A 197 -9.46 -18.72 -17.69
CA SER A 197 -10.60 -17.87 -17.36
C SER A 197 -10.89 -17.97 -15.88
N PHE A 198 -11.04 -16.82 -15.21
CA PHE A 198 -11.26 -16.78 -13.77
C PHE A 198 -12.08 -15.57 -13.32
N ASP A 199 -12.85 -15.81 -12.26
CA ASP A 199 -13.63 -14.82 -11.54
C ASP A 199 -12.97 -14.48 -10.21
N GLY A 200 -13.06 -13.22 -9.81
CA GLY A 200 -12.63 -12.73 -8.51
C GLY A 200 -13.37 -11.47 -8.09
N GLU A 201 -13.09 -11.08 -6.86
CA GLU A 201 -13.57 -9.82 -6.30
C GLU A 201 -12.42 -9.17 -5.54
N TYR A 202 -12.04 -7.96 -5.93
CA TYR A 202 -11.03 -7.21 -5.23
C TYR A 202 -11.35 -5.72 -5.30
N ASP A 203 -11.19 -5.02 -4.20
CA ASP A 203 -11.34 -3.59 -4.08
C ASP A 203 -12.70 -3.04 -4.57
N LEU A 204 -13.81 -3.67 -4.13
CA LEU A 204 -15.20 -3.40 -4.54
C LEU A 204 -15.49 -3.67 -6.03
N VAL A 205 -14.53 -4.21 -6.75
CA VAL A 205 -14.65 -4.58 -8.16
C VAL A 205 -14.78 -6.09 -8.24
N ARG A 206 -15.90 -6.57 -8.77
CA ARG A 206 -16.02 -7.95 -9.25
C ARG A 206 -15.46 -7.97 -10.65
N PHE A 207 -14.65 -8.97 -10.96
CA PHE A 207 -14.03 -9.07 -12.25
C PHE A 207 -14.07 -10.50 -12.78
N HIS A 208 -14.17 -10.59 -14.09
CA HIS A 208 -13.98 -11.80 -14.88
C HIS A 208 -12.87 -11.54 -15.88
N VAL A 209 -11.85 -12.37 -15.86
CA VAL A 209 -10.71 -12.29 -16.77
C VAL A 209 -10.67 -13.55 -17.62
N THR A 210 -10.53 -13.39 -18.94
CA THR A 210 -10.19 -14.47 -19.87
C THR A 210 -8.95 -14.04 -20.61
N MET A 211 -7.91 -14.88 -20.62
CA MET A 211 -6.67 -14.59 -21.32
C MET A 211 -6.11 -15.80 -22.03
N THR A 212 -5.43 -15.55 -23.13
CA THR A 212 -4.57 -16.50 -23.84
C THR A 212 -3.13 -16.06 -23.71
N THR A 213 -2.18 -16.99 -23.66
CA THR A 213 -0.74 -16.69 -23.67
C THR A 213 -0.19 -16.66 -25.10
N GLY A 214 0.95 -15.99 -25.30
CA GLY A 214 1.66 -15.98 -26.57
C GLY A 214 2.44 -17.28 -26.81
N ASP A 215 3.01 -17.45 -28.00
CA ASP A 215 3.60 -18.72 -28.45
C ASP A 215 5.13 -18.73 -28.47
N GLU A 216 5.80 -17.58 -28.28
CA GLU A 216 7.25 -17.45 -28.45
C GLU A 216 7.95 -16.81 -27.26
N GLY A 217 9.09 -17.33 -26.87
CA GLY A 217 10.00 -16.74 -25.88
C GLY A 217 9.30 -16.26 -24.61
N VAL A 218 9.54 -15.01 -24.19
CA VAL A 218 8.90 -14.42 -22.99
C VAL A 218 7.38 -14.31 -23.12
N LYS A 219 6.83 -14.27 -24.34
CA LYS A 219 5.39 -14.21 -24.60
C LYS A 219 4.67 -15.46 -24.13
N THR A 220 5.35 -16.61 -24.03
CA THR A 220 4.74 -17.84 -23.49
C THR A 220 4.30 -17.72 -22.04
N LEU A 221 4.83 -16.75 -21.31
CA LEU A 221 4.53 -16.43 -19.92
C LEU A 221 3.64 -15.20 -19.76
N MET A 222 3.34 -14.51 -20.86
CA MET A 222 2.62 -13.23 -20.90
C MET A 222 1.29 -13.37 -21.65
N PRO A 223 0.31 -12.49 -21.40
CA PRO A 223 -0.92 -12.47 -22.19
C PRO A 223 -0.64 -12.09 -23.64
N ALA A 224 -1.22 -12.83 -24.60
CA ALA A 224 -1.36 -12.42 -25.99
C ALA A 224 -2.67 -11.66 -26.20
N GLN A 225 -3.75 -12.14 -25.59
CA GLN A 225 -5.03 -11.46 -25.54
C GLN A 225 -5.59 -11.55 -24.11
N CYS A 226 -6.22 -10.48 -23.66
CA CYS A 226 -6.88 -10.44 -22.37
C CYS A 226 -8.21 -9.68 -22.46
N ASN A 227 -9.30 -10.34 -22.05
CA ASN A 227 -10.61 -9.74 -21.91
C ASN A 227 -10.93 -9.61 -20.41
N LEU A 228 -11.38 -8.45 -20.01
CA LEU A 228 -11.71 -8.14 -18.62
C LEU A 228 -13.10 -7.51 -18.55
N ASN A 229 -14.01 -8.18 -17.85
CA ASN A 229 -15.31 -7.64 -17.48
C ASN A 229 -15.29 -7.27 -16.01
N THR A 230 -15.64 -6.03 -15.69
CA THR A 230 -15.66 -5.54 -14.30
C THR A 230 -17.01 -4.97 -13.93
N ARG A 231 -17.38 -5.14 -12.67
CA ARG A 231 -18.52 -4.47 -12.07
C ARG A 231 -18.15 -3.91 -10.71
N PHE A 232 -18.21 -2.60 -10.60
CA PHE A 232 -18.00 -1.86 -9.36
C PHE A 232 -19.34 -1.59 -8.67
N LEU A 233 -19.49 -2.07 -7.41
CA LEU A 233 -20.68 -1.88 -6.59
C LEU A 233 -20.31 -1.21 -5.28
N PHE A 234 -20.85 -0.02 -5.02
CA PHE A 234 -20.58 0.71 -3.79
C PHE A 234 -21.76 1.60 -3.36
N LEU A 235 -22.41 1.27 -2.25
CA LEU A 235 -23.49 2.08 -1.62
C LEU A 235 -24.51 2.62 -2.63
N GLY A 236 -25.07 1.75 -3.46
CA GLY A 236 -26.06 2.11 -4.47
C GLY A 236 -25.49 2.65 -5.79
N ASN A 237 -24.16 2.78 -5.91
CA ASN A 237 -23.50 3.05 -7.17
C ASN A 237 -23.21 1.74 -7.90
N ASP A 238 -23.39 1.72 -9.22
CA ASP A 238 -23.13 0.56 -10.08
C ASP A 238 -22.50 1.04 -11.38
N ILE A 239 -21.24 0.62 -11.62
CA ILE A 239 -20.47 0.93 -12.81
C ILE A 239 -19.97 -0.39 -13.39
N THR A 240 -20.25 -0.63 -14.67
CA THR A 240 -19.75 -1.78 -15.43
C THR A 240 -18.71 -1.31 -16.44
N ALA A 241 -17.70 -2.14 -16.69
CA ALA A 241 -16.75 -1.85 -17.75
C ALA A 241 -16.22 -3.14 -18.37
N GLU A 242 -16.05 -3.09 -19.68
CA GLU A 242 -15.49 -4.14 -20.50
C GLU A 242 -14.20 -3.63 -21.14
N TYR A 243 -13.16 -4.45 -21.07
CA TYR A 243 -11.85 -4.15 -21.63
C TYR A 243 -11.39 -5.33 -22.47
N THR A 244 -10.87 -5.05 -23.66
CA THR A 244 -10.24 -6.05 -24.52
C THR A 244 -8.86 -5.54 -24.88
N THR A 245 -7.84 -6.35 -24.63
CA THR A 245 -6.46 -6.05 -25.01
C THR A 245 -5.88 -7.17 -25.85
N VAL A 246 -5.24 -6.81 -26.92
CA VAL A 246 -4.44 -7.71 -27.76
C VAL A 246 -3.00 -7.23 -27.71
N TYR A 247 -2.10 -8.04 -27.15
CA TYR A 247 -0.70 -7.68 -26.92
C TYR A 247 0.26 -8.16 -28.00
N ASP A 248 -0.10 -9.18 -28.74
CA ASP A 248 0.79 -9.81 -29.71
C ASP A 248 0.47 -9.37 -31.14
N LEU A 249 0.51 -8.05 -31.35
CA LEU A 249 0.28 -7.49 -32.68
C LEU A 249 1.61 -7.29 -33.42
N PRO A 250 1.64 -7.63 -34.73
CA PRO A 250 2.76 -7.25 -35.57
C PRO A 250 2.82 -5.73 -35.75
N LYS A 251 4.00 -5.21 -36.06
CA LYS A 251 4.16 -3.83 -36.45
C LYS A 251 3.43 -3.53 -37.76
N LYS A 252 2.39 -2.72 -37.68
CA LYS A 252 1.60 -2.33 -38.87
C LYS A 252 1.98 -0.95 -39.44
N LEU A 253 2.57 -0.09 -38.60
CA LEU A 253 3.01 1.23 -39.03
C LEU A 253 4.43 1.17 -39.57
N PRO A 254 4.70 1.69 -40.79
CA PRO A 254 6.05 1.82 -41.34
C PRO A 254 6.93 2.70 -40.46
N ASP A 255 8.24 2.45 -40.43
CA ASP A 255 9.21 3.26 -39.68
C ASP A 255 9.28 4.72 -40.14
N SER A 256 8.89 4.98 -41.37
CA SER A 256 8.83 6.31 -41.97
C SER A 256 7.67 7.17 -41.43
N VAL A 257 6.67 6.58 -40.80
CA VAL A 257 5.50 7.31 -40.28
C VAL A 257 5.84 7.91 -38.91
N GLN A 258 6.10 9.21 -38.89
CA GLN A 258 6.20 9.96 -37.65
C GLN A 258 4.81 10.29 -37.12
N ILE A 259 4.48 9.79 -35.94
CA ILE A 259 3.21 10.09 -35.26
C ILE A 259 3.31 11.49 -34.63
N VAL A 260 2.94 12.51 -35.39
CA VAL A 260 2.89 13.90 -34.90
C VAL A 260 1.66 14.10 -33.99
N ASN A 261 0.54 13.48 -34.33
CA ASN A 261 -0.69 13.58 -33.57
C ASN A 261 -1.13 12.21 -33.03
N ARG A 262 -1.05 12.02 -31.72
CA ARG A 262 -1.53 10.76 -31.07
C ARG A 262 -3.02 10.50 -31.23
N ARG A 263 -3.79 11.46 -31.69
CA ARG A 263 -5.24 11.37 -31.93
C ARG A 263 -5.60 11.21 -33.39
N ASP A 264 -4.67 10.77 -34.19
CA ASP A 264 -4.91 10.51 -35.58
C ASP A 264 -5.81 9.27 -35.74
N THR A 265 -7.06 9.52 -36.15
CA THR A 265 -8.06 8.44 -36.35
C THR A 265 -7.83 7.63 -37.61
N ALA A 266 -7.20 8.21 -38.62
CA ALA A 266 -6.89 7.48 -39.86
C ALA A 266 -5.79 6.44 -39.60
N LEU A 267 -4.71 6.85 -38.93
CA LEU A 267 -3.65 5.92 -38.52
C LEU A 267 -4.17 4.84 -37.55
N LEU A 268 -5.06 5.22 -36.61
CA LEU A 268 -5.65 4.25 -35.69
C LEU A 268 -6.52 3.19 -36.42
N ASN A 269 -7.27 3.60 -37.46
CA ASN A 269 -8.05 2.68 -38.24
C ASN A 269 -7.20 1.65 -39.00
N LEU A 270 -5.98 2.01 -39.43
CA LEU A 270 -5.04 1.10 -40.09
C LEU A 270 -4.50 0.01 -39.16
N VAL A 271 -4.24 0.37 -37.90
CA VAL A 271 -3.62 -0.56 -36.94
C VAL A 271 -4.63 -1.36 -36.11
N ARG A 272 -5.88 -0.95 -36.11
CA ARG A 272 -6.95 -1.55 -35.30
C ARG A 272 -7.18 -3.02 -35.68
N PRO A 273 -7.06 -3.99 -34.73
CA PRO A 273 -7.36 -5.40 -35.00
C PRO A 273 -8.86 -5.70 -34.90
N ILE A 274 -9.59 -4.92 -34.09
CA ILE A 274 -11.03 -5.11 -33.83
C ILE A 274 -11.76 -3.86 -34.30
N PRO A 275 -12.64 -3.93 -35.29
CA PRO A 275 -13.35 -2.77 -35.80
C PRO A 275 -14.29 -2.17 -34.76
N ALA A 276 -14.49 -0.85 -34.78
CA ALA A 276 -15.46 -0.19 -33.95
C ALA A 276 -16.88 -0.56 -34.42
N ASN A 277 -17.73 -0.98 -33.47
CA ASN A 277 -19.13 -1.28 -33.76
C ASN A 277 -19.94 0.02 -33.99
N SER A 278 -21.18 -0.08 -34.47
CA SER A 278 -22.02 1.06 -34.77
C SER A 278 -22.35 1.90 -33.53
N HIS A 279 -22.51 1.26 -32.37
CA HIS A 279 -22.75 1.96 -31.10
C HIS A 279 -21.53 2.79 -30.64
N GLU A 280 -20.33 2.24 -30.72
CA GLU A 280 -19.09 2.96 -30.42
C GLU A 280 -18.85 4.14 -31.34
N GLN A 281 -19.11 3.94 -32.67
CA GLN A 281 -19.01 5.02 -33.65
C GLN A 281 -19.99 6.15 -33.33
N TYR A 282 -21.23 5.84 -32.91
CA TYR A 282 -22.20 6.80 -32.44
C TYR A 282 -21.70 7.56 -31.18
N LEU A 283 -21.15 6.86 -30.19
CA LEU A 283 -20.63 7.51 -28.98
C LEU A 283 -19.44 8.44 -29.30
N TYR A 284 -18.55 8.04 -30.20
CA TYR A 284 -17.46 8.89 -30.66
C TYR A 284 -17.98 10.13 -31.38
N SER A 285 -18.87 9.98 -32.39
CA SER A 285 -19.41 11.11 -33.14
C SER A 285 -20.13 12.10 -32.25
N ARG A 286 -20.97 11.61 -31.34
CA ARG A 286 -21.67 12.44 -30.34
C ARG A 286 -20.71 13.19 -29.43
N TYR A 287 -19.66 12.55 -28.95
CA TYR A 287 -18.69 13.19 -28.06
C TYR A 287 -17.90 14.29 -28.79
N TYR A 288 -17.41 14.01 -29.99
CA TYR A 288 -16.62 14.99 -30.73
C TYR A 288 -17.49 16.17 -31.21
N ALA A 289 -18.69 15.92 -31.70
CA ALA A 289 -19.63 16.97 -32.05
C ALA A 289 -19.98 17.89 -30.86
N ALA A 290 -20.25 17.30 -29.67
CA ALA A 290 -20.49 18.05 -28.46
C ALA A 290 -19.27 18.85 -27.95
N ARG A 291 -18.06 18.34 -28.21
CA ARG A 291 -16.82 19.04 -27.90
C ARG A 291 -16.61 20.23 -28.83
N ASP A 292 -16.80 20.05 -30.11
CA ASP A 292 -16.58 21.05 -31.12
C ASP A 292 -17.61 22.19 -31.01
N ALA A 293 -18.89 21.86 -30.72
CA ALA A 293 -19.91 22.83 -30.38
C ALA A 293 -19.55 23.68 -29.14
N ARG A 294 -18.99 23.05 -28.09
CA ARG A 294 -18.51 23.79 -26.90
C ARG A 294 -17.35 24.73 -27.19
N HIS A 295 -16.47 24.37 -28.11
CA HIS A 295 -15.37 25.24 -28.56
C HIS A 295 -15.91 26.42 -29.38
N ALA A 296 -16.88 26.21 -30.24
CA ALA A 296 -17.54 27.27 -31.00
C ALA A 296 -18.31 28.26 -30.09
N ASP A 297 -19.09 27.76 -29.13
CA ASP A 297 -19.83 28.59 -28.14
C ASP A 297 -18.90 29.41 -27.24
N THR A 298 -17.72 28.87 -26.91
CA THR A 298 -16.73 29.59 -26.06
C THR A 298 -16.11 30.75 -26.82
N ALA A 299 -16.05 30.70 -28.13
CA ALA A 299 -15.60 31.79 -28.97
C ALA A 299 -16.66 32.92 -29.14
N SER A 300 -17.95 32.57 -29.07
CA SER A 300 -19.06 33.51 -29.33
C SER A 300 -19.68 34.20 -28.11
N GLN A 301 -19.56 33.60 -26.89
CA GLN A 301 -20.20 34.15 -25.66
C GLN A 301 -19.18 34.56 -24.60
N ARG A 302 -18.68 35.77 -24.65
CA ARG A 302 -17.99 36.48 -23.55
C ARG A 302 -19.01 37.13 -22.57
N SER A 303 -19.86 36.36 -21.90
CA SER A 303 -20.58 36.84 -20.70
C SER A 303 -19.68 36.64 -19.46
N LYS A 304 -19.09 37.75 -18.97
CA LYS A 304 -18.08 37.79 -17.89
C LYS A 304 -18.56 37.13 -16.59
N THR A 305 -19.81 37.30 -16.16
CA THR A 305 -20.29 36.88 -14.85
C THR A 305 -20.55 35.36 -14.75
N ARG A 306 -21.09 34.75 -15.79
CA ARG A 306 -21.31 33.30 -15.84
C ARG A 306 -20.02 32.49 -16.07
N MET A 307 -18.98 33.15 -16.58
CA MET A 307 -17.64 32.57 -16.79
C MET A 307 -16.90 32.42 -15.46
N TRP A 308 -16.99 33.38 -14.54
CA TRP A 308 -16.36 33.33 -13.21
C TRP A 308 -16.94 32.23 -12.33
N THR A 309 -18.26 32.07 -12.29
CA THR A 309 -18.91 30.99 -11.51
C THR A 309 -18.61 29.60 -12.11
N LYS A 310 -18.62 29.45 -13.44
CA LYS A 310 -18.18 28.19 -14.11
C LYS A 310 -16.68 27.91 -13.92
N LEU A 311 -15.83 28.93 -13.97
CA LEU A 311 -14.37 28.79 -13.74
C LEU A 311 -14.06 28.46 -12.28
N LEU A 312 -14.72 29.12 -11.33
CA LEU A 312 -14.60 28.82 -9.91
C LEU A 312 -15.09 27.42 -9.61
N TRP A 313 -16.29 27.05 -10.06
CA TRP A 313 -16.85 25.73 -9.76
C TRP A 313 -16.13 24.59 -10.53
N LYS A 314 -15.79 24.79 -11.79
CA LYS A 314 -15.09 23.80 -12.62
C LYS A 314 -13.62 23.62 -12.23
N ASN A 315 -12.92 24.67 -11.85
CA ASN A 315 -11.51 24.61 -11.51
C ASN A 315 -11.25 24.51 -9.99
N VAL A 316 -11.99 25.21 -9.16
CA VAL A 316 -11.82 25.22 -7.70
C VAL A 316 -12.62 24.09 -7.08
N GLY A 317 -13.90 23.96 -7.38
CA GLY A 317 -14.76 22.92 -6.81
C GLY A 317 -14.26 21.51 -7.13
N ARG A 318 -13.83 21.27 -8.39
CA ARG A 318 -13.22 19.98 -8.77
C ARG A 318 -11.90 19.72 -8.07
N ARG A 319 -11.04 20.73 -7.89
CA ARG A 319 -9.77 20.60 -7.19
C ARG A 319 -9.92 20.44 -5.69
N LEU A 320 -10.97 20.95 -5.10
CA LEU A 320 -11.28 20.75 -3.69
C LEU A 320 -11.67 19.28 -3.39
N VAL A 321 -12.33 18.62 -4.34
CA VAL A 321 -12.85 17.24 -4.18
C VAL A 321 -11.89 16.19 -4.72
N MET A 322 -11.10 16.51 -5.76
CA MET A 322 -10.19 15.57 -6.43
C MET A 322 -8.74 15.87 -6.11
N ARG A 323 -7.94 14.80 -6.09
CA ARG A 323 -6.49 14.93 -6.00
C ARG A 323 -5.95 15.65 -7.24
N THR A 324 -5.23 16.73 -7.03
CA THR A 324 -4.53 17.43 -8.10
C THR A 324 -3.12 16.85 -8.25
N ARG A 325 -2.80 16.42 -9.46
CA ARG A 325 -1.44 15.99 -9.84
C ARG A 325 -1.04 16.76 -11.09
N ARG A 326 0.14 17.40 -11.04
CA ARG A 326 0.72 18.08 -12.19
C ARG A 326 2.17 17.65 -12.35
N LYS A 327 2.55 17.39 -13.58
CA LYS A 327 3.92 17.29 -14.01
C LYS A 327 4.34 18.62 -14.61
N PHE A 328 5.59 19.01 -14.42
CA PHE A 328 6.15 20.25 -14.94
C PHE A 328 7.63 20.06 -15.30
N GLY A 329 8.22 21.02 -16.04
CA GLY A 329 9.55 20.90 -16.64
C GLY A 329 9.48 20.42 -18.08
N THR A 330 10.49 20.71 -18.87
CA THR A 330 10.58 20.39 -20.32
C THR A 330 10.51 18.90 -20.62
N HIS A 331 11.01 18.06 -19.70
CA HIS A 331 10.99 16.59 -19.80
C HIS A 331 10.19 15.94 -18.65
N GLU A 332 9.15 16.63 -18.12
CA GLU A 332 8.33 16.14 -16.99
C GLU A 332 9.15 15.82 -15.72
N GLN A 333 10.25 16.50 -15.49
CA GLN A 333 11.18 16.29 -14.38
C GLN A 333 10.57 16.60 -13.02
N GLY A 334 9.56 17.48 -12.99
CA GLY A 334 8.84 17.87 -11.80
C GLY A 334 7.49 17.17 -11.67
N ASN A 335 7.13 16.77 -10.43
CA ASN A 335 5.84 16.22 -10.09
C ASN A 335 5.32 16.93 -8.84
N PHE A 336 4.12 17.46 -8.92
CA PHE A 336 3.45 18.11 -7.80
C PHE A 336 2.08 17.46 -7.56
N ARG A 337 1.78 17.16 -6.30
CA ARG A 337 0.56 16.49 -5.90
C ARG A 337 -0.03 17.15 -4.67
N ILE A 338 -1.32 17.49 -4.74
CA ILE A 338 -2.13 18.03 -3.62
C ILE A 338 -3.25 17.03 -3.31
N SER A 339 -3.42 16.71 -2.04
CA SER A 339 -4.57 15.94 -1.56
C SER A 339 -5.87 16.75 -1.72
N PRO A 340 -7.02 16.10 -1.93
CA PRO A 340 -8.30 16.80 -1.96
C PRO A 340 -8.61 17.40 -0.59
N VAL A 341 -9.19 18.58 -0.58
CA VAL A 341 -9.58 19.29 0.66
C VAL A 341 -10.93 18.81 1.17
N LEU A 342 -11.95 18.77 0.30
CA LEU A 342 -13.32 18.36 0.65
C LEU A 342 -13.57 16.91 0.20
N ASN A 343 -12.91 15.95 0.82
CA ASN A 343 -13.09 14.54 0.51
C ASN A 343 -13.16 13.72 1.81
N PRO A 344 -14.09 12.77 1.94
CA PRO A 344 -14.15 11.86 3.09
C PRO A 344 -12.85 11.11 3.35
N LEU A 345 -12.03 10.88 2.32
CA LEU A 345 -10.71 10.26 2.44
C LEU A 345 -9.69 11.08 3.23
N SER A 346 -9.95 12.39 3.43
CA SER A 346 -9.11 13.26 4.25
C SER A 346 -9.35 13.05 5.75
N PHE A 347 -10.42 12.33 6.12
CA PHE A 347 -10.72 12.00 7.51
C PHE A 347 -10.19 10.61 7.88
N SER A 348 -9.69 10.49 9.09
CA SER A 348 -9.31 9.21 9.69
C SER A 348 -9.65 9.22 11.16
N TYR A 349 -9.82 8.04 11.75
CA TYR A 349 -10.05 7.87 13.17
C TYR A 349 -9.03 6.90 13.75
N SER A 350 -8.48 7.24 14.89
CA SER A 350 -7.66 6.36 15.71
C SER A 350 -7.98 6.56 17.18
N ALA A 351 -7.88 5.52 17.99
CA ALA A 351 -8.14 5.60 19.44
C ALA A 351 -7.29 6.68 20.14
N ARG A 352 -6.07 6.89 19.67
CA ARG A 352 -5.10 7.85 20.22
C ARG A 352 -5.46 9.30 19.90
N ARG A 353 -5.80 9.61 18.63
CA ARG A 353 -6.04 10.99 18.14
C ARG A 353 -7.52 11.33 17.99
N GLY A 354 -8.42 10.36 18.09
CA GLY A 354 -9.82 10.51 17.74
C GLY A 354 -10.01 10.76 16.25
N LEU A 355 -11.07 11.44 15.89
CA LEU A 355 -11.30 11.91 14.51
C LEU A 355 -10.21 12.92 14.13
N THR A 356 -9.61 12.75 12.97
CA THR A 356 -8.57 13.64 12.44
C THR A 356 -8.86 13.98 10.99
N TYR A 357 -8.71 15.26 10.64
CA TYR A 357 -8.66 15.72 9.27
C TYR A 357 -7.18 15.76 8.83
N LYS A 358 -6.88 15.27 7.63
CA LYS A 358 -5.51 15.19 7.10
C LYS A 358 -5.41 15.86 5.73
N PHE A 359 -4.30 16.55 5.51
CA PHE A 359 -3.98 17.19 4.26
C PHE A 359 -2.50 16.96 3.92
N ASP A 360 -2.20 16.62 2.66
CA ASP A 360 -0.86 16.24 2.21
C ASP A 360 -0.53 16.92 0.87
N ILE A 361 0.59 17.64 0.82
CA ILE A 361 1.17 18.19 -0.39
C ILE A 361 2.51 17.51 -0.61
N ARG A 362 2.77 17.05 -1.83
CA ARG A 362 4.05 16.46 -2.22
C ARG A 362 4.56 17.13 -3.47
N GLY A 363 5.85 17.45 -3.46
CA GLY A 363 6.59 17.92 -4.61
C GLY A 363 7.86 17.10 -4.80
N SER A 364 8.22 16.83 -6.04
CA SER A 364 9.51 16.25 -6.38
C SER A 364 9.99 16.88 -7.69
N TYR A 365 11.28 17.12 -7.76
CA TYR A 365 11.95 17.61 -8.96
C TYR A 365 13.27 16.88 -9.15
N PHE A 366 13.47 16.28 -10.31
CA PHE A 366 14.68 15.55 -10.68
C PHE A 366 15.53 16.43 -11.58
N PHE A 367 16.64 16.93 -11.09
CA PHE A 367 17.61 17.72 -11.88
C PHE A 367 18.33 16.83 -12.90
N ASN A 368 18.71 15.63 -12.43
CA ASN A 368 19.35 14.57 -13.20
C ASN A 368 19.14 13.21 -12.50
N GLU A 369 19.74 12.12 -13.00
CA GLU A 369 19.65 10.79 -12.39
C GLU A 369 20.21 10.69 -10.96
N ARG A 370 21.06 11.63 -10.55
CA ARG A 370 21.72 11.63 -9.24
C ARG A 370 21.09 12.61 -8.27
N GLN A 371 20.64 13.75 -8.77
CA GLN A 371 20.17 14.86 -7.95
C GLN A 371 18.67 15.03 -8.03
N ALA A 372 18.03 15.08 -6.88
CA ALA A 372 16.60 15.30 -6.78
C ALA A 372 16.24 16.14 -5.54
N LEU A 373 15.19 16.89 -5.68
CA LEU A 373 14.55 17.62 -4.60
C LEU A 373 13.23 16.96 -4.26
N GLN A 374 12.99 16.68 -2.98
CA GLN A 374 11.72 16.17 -2.51
C GLN A 374 11.23 17.01 -1.34
N LEU A 375 9.98 17.40 -1.41
CA LEU A 375 9.31 18.09 -0.32
C LEU A 375 7.98 17.40 -0.04
N ARG A 376 7.60 17.36 1.22
CA ARG A 376 6.30 16.88 1.63
C ARG A 376 5.80 17.72 2.79
N PHE A 377 4.63 18.28 2.66
CA PHE A 377 3.94 18.98 3.74
C PHE A 377 2.71 18.18 4.15
N LYS A 378 2.77 17.59 5.33
CA LYS A 378 1.65 16.91 5.96
C LYS A 378 1.12 17.81 7.05
N THR A 379 -0.16 18.05 7.06
CA THR A 379 -0.83 18.77 8.15
C THR A 379 -2.16 18.13 8.46
N GLY A 380 -2.67 18.38 9.64
CA GLY A 380 -3.98 17.90 10.04
C GLY A 380 -4.44 18.51 11.34
N TYR A 381 -5.70 18.25 11.68
CA TYR A 381 -6.33 18.67 12.90
C TYR A 381 -6.91 17.47 13.64
N SER A 382 -6.54 17.29 14.89
CA SER A 382 -7.11 16.29 15.79
C SER A 382 -8.23 16.91 16.60
N PHE A 383 -9.48 16.46 16.37
CA PHE A 383 -10.66 16.98 17.08
C PHE A 383 -10.66 16.60 18.57
N LYS A 384 -10.16 15.40 18.90
CA LYS A 384 -10.04 14.94 20.30
C LYS A 384 -9.01 15.76 21.09
N GLN A 385 -7.88 16.07 20.47
CA GLN A 385 -6.78 16.79 21.10
C GLN A 385 -6.90 18.32 20.92
N LYS A 386 -7.84 18.79 20.11
CA LYS A 386 -8.03 20.20 19.73
C LYS A 386 -6.75 20.87 19.25
N GLN A 387 -5.93 20.12 18.47
CA GLN A 387 -4.58 20.54 18.08
C GLN A 387 -4.33 20.36 16.60
N ILE A 388 -3.66 21.35 16.00
CA ILE A 388 -3.06 21.23 14.67
C ILE A 388 -1.72 20.51 14.81
N TYR A 389 -1.48 19.54 13.92
CA TYR A 389 -0.18 18.91 13.77
C TYR A 389 0.31 19.09 12.34
N PHE A 390 1.59 19.22 12.16
CA PHE A 390 2.23 19.26 10.87
C PHE A 390 3.59 18.56 10.90
N ASP A 391 4.02 18.13 9.70
CA ASP A 391 5.31 17.50 9.45
C ASP A 391 5.76 17.92 8.04
N PHE A 392 6.89 18.61 7.96
CA PHE A 392 7.43 19.19 6.74
C PHE A 392 8.87 18.70 6.51
N PRO A 393 9.09 17.47 6.03
CA PRO A 393 10.38 17.04 5.54
C PRO A 393 10.67 17.64 4.17
N PHE A 394 11.86 18.20 4.06
CA PHE A 394 12.48 18.69 2.85
C PHE A 394 13.79 17.95 2.66
N THR A 395 13.96 17.27 1.52
CA THR A 395 15.15 16.46 1.23
C THR A 395 15.75 16.86 -0.10
N PHE A 396 17.02 17.23 -0.10
CA PHE A 396 17.80 17.44 -1.28
C PHE A 396 18.82 16.31 -1.45
N TYR A 397 18.63 15.46 -2.46
CA TYR A 397 19.55 14.41 -2.83
C TYR A 397 20.69 14.98 -3.66
N ILE A 398 21.90 14.87 -3.14
CA ILE A 398 23.14 15.20 -3.83
C ILE A 398 23.52 14.02 -4.75
N ASN A 399 23.32 12.79 -4.26
CA ASN A 399 23.55 11.58 -5.03
C ASN A 399 22.60 10.44 -4.58
N GLN A 400 21.54 10.21 -5.34
CA GLN A 400 20.57 9.16 -5.04
C GLN A 400 21.17 7.74 -5.04
N ARG A 401 22.18 7.47 -5.86
CA ARG A 401 22.82 6.15 -5.93
C ARG A 401 23.60 5.79 -4.65
N ARG A 402 24.10 6.80 -3.93
CA ARG A 402 24.81 6.69 -2.66
C ARG A 402 23.94 7.12 -1.47
N ASN A 403 22.64 7.31 -1.70
CA ASN A 403 21.72 7.82 -0.70
C ASN A 403 22.25 9.08 0.03
N ALA A 404 23.05 9.90 -0.70
CA ALA A 404 23.64 11.12 -0.17
C ALA A 404 22.61 12.23 -0.25
N TYR A 405 22.18 12.75 0.90
CA TYR A 405 21.19 13.82 0.98
C TYR A 405 21.42 14.76 2.17
N ILE A 406 20.87 15.94 2.04
CA ILE A 406 20.63 16.85 3.15
C ILE A 406 19.13 16.90 3.38
N ARG A 407 18.70 16.67 4.62
CA ARG A 407 17.30 16.67 5.01
C ARG A 407 17.07 17.64 6.15
N THR A 408 16.09 18.51 5.98
CA THR A 408 15.53 19.29 7.07
C THR A 408 14.10 18.86 7.33
N GLU A 409 13.72 18.79 8.57
CA GLU A 409 12.38 18.39 8.99
C GLU A 409 11.90 19.31 10.10
N TRP A 410 10.77 19.94 9.85
CA TRP A 410 10.10 20.75 10.86
C TRP A 410 8.76 20.09 11.19
N SER A 411 8.55 19.76 12.47
CA SER A 411 7.34 19.06 12.91
C SER A 411 6.77 19.65 14.19
N SER A 412 5.44 19.53 14.34
CA SER A 412 4.68 19.97 15.51
C SER A 412 3.49 19.03 15.74
N GLY A 413 2.95 19.06 16.96
CA GLY A 413 1.78 18.28 17.33
C GLY A 413 2.11 16.87 17.85
N ARG A 414 3.35 16.57 18.15
CA ARG A 414 3.73 15.38 18.91
C ARG A 414 3.48 15.63 20.40
N HIS A 415 3.05 14.57 21.09
CA HIS A 415 2.96 14.52 22.54
C HIS A 415 3.96 13.53 23.10
N ILE A 416 4.66 13.95 24.13
CA ILE A 416 5.54 13.11 24.96
C ILE A 416 4.84 12.88 26.29
N TYR A 417 4.96 11.65 26.79
CA TYR A 417 4.50 11.28 28.12
C TYR A 417 5.71 10.86 28.95
N ASN A 418 5.91 11.51 30.07
CA ASN A 418 6.99 11.20 31.01
C ASN A 418 6.52 11.43 32.44
N SER A 419 6.63 10.42 33.29
CA SER A 419 6.19 10.47 34.70
C SER A 419 7.27 10.90 35.68
N GLU A 420 8.48 11.19 35.24
CA GLU A 420 9.63 11.43 36.12
C GLU A 420 9.37 12.53 37.14
N LEU A 421 8.81 13.67 36.70
CA LEU A 421 8.46 14.77 37.61
C LEU A 421 7.40 14.37 38.61
N MET A 422 6.34 13.70 38.18
CA MET A 422 5.26 13.24 39.04
C MET A 422 5.76 12.24 40.08
N ASP A 423 6.62 11.31 39.65
CA ASP A 423 7.24 10.34 40.56
C ASP A 423 8.17 11.00 41.59
N ALA A 424 8.95 11.99 41.16
CA ALA A 424 9.82 12.76 42.07
C ALA A 424 9.00 13.52 43.15
N ILE A 425 7.94 14.21 42.72
CA ILE A 425 7.09 14.98 43.66
C ILE A 425 6.36 14.02 44.61
N ARG A 426 5.89 12.86 44.16
CA ARG A 426 5.27 11.85 45.03
C ARG A 426 6.22 11.31 46.10
N LEU A 427 7.51 11.25 45.82
CA LEU A 427 8.53 10.84 46.77
C LEU A 427 8.84 11.94 47.80
N GLU A 428 8.81 13.21 47.35
CA GLU A 428 9.10 14.36 48.20
C GLU A 428 7.93 14.76 49.12
N ARG A 429 6.70 14.68 48.64
CA ARG A 429 5.47 15.13 49.32
C ARG A 429 4.45 14.00 49.41
N LYS A 430 4.37 13.34 50.57
CA LYS A 430 3.52 12.18 50.76
C LYS A 430 2.02 12.45 50.96
N ASP A 431 1.58 13.63 51.45
CA ASP A 431 0.29 13.70 52.17
C ASP A 431 -0.73 14.78 51.78
N SER A 432 -0.62 15.56 50.69
CA SER A 432 -1.61 16.64 50.53
C SER A 432 -1.97 17.11 49.13
N ILE A 433 -1.60 16.38 48.10
CA ILE A 433 -1.86 16.80 46.72
C ILE A 433 -2.93 15.90 46.06
N ASP A 434 -4.00 16.52 45.56
CA ASP A 434 -4.96 15.81 44.71
C ASP A 434 -4.36 15.55 43.30
N TRP A 435 -3.74 14.40 43.16
CA TRP A 435 -3.05 13.95 41.95
C TRP A 435 -3.99 13.82 40.76
N SER A 436 -5.29 13.69 40.97
CA SER A 436 -6.28 13.54 39.88
C SER A 436 -6.45 14.82 39.06
N ARG A 437 -6.14 15.98 39.68
CA ARG A 437 -6.25 17.30 39.06
C ARG A 437 -4.97 17.78 38.38
N LEU A 438 -3.85 17.10 38.58
CA LEU A 438 -2.55 17.52 38.05
C LEU A 438 -2.17 16.69 36.83
N ASN A 439 -1.91 17.35 35.71
CA ASN A 439 -1.38 16.71 34.49
C ASN A 439 0.08 17.11 34.26
N LEU A 440 0.98 16.44 34.98
CA LEU A 440 2.43 16.70 34.96
C LEU A 440 3.19 15.75 34.00
N THR A 441 2.51 14.94 33.26
CA THR A 441 3.13 13.87 32.45
C THR A 441 3.06 14.10 30.97
N ASN A 442 2.33 15.12 30.51
CA ASN A 442 2.02 15.31 29.08
C ASN A 442 2.64 16.61 28.55
N PHE A 443 3.44 16.49 27.51
CA PHE A 443 4.18 17.59 26.88
C PHE A 443 3.94 17.63 25.38
N SER A 444 3.71 18.83 24.82
CA SER A 444 3.71 19.07 23.40
C SER A 444 5.14 19.33 22.91
N VAL A 445 5.44 18.91 21.68
CA VAL A 445 6.77 19.01 21.08
C VAL A 445 6.72 19.69 19.74
N HIS A 446 7.54 20.73 19.61
CA HIS A 446 7.93 21.29 18.32
C HIS A 446 9.37 20.87 18.06
N SER A 447 9.67 20.32 16.90
CA SER A 447 11.03 19.89 16.57
C SER A 447 11.47 20.38 15.20
N PHE A 448 12.75 20.71 15.13
CA PHE A 448 13.47 20.98 13.91
C PHE A 448 14.69 20.06 13.86
N LYS A 449 14.83 19.27 12.82
CA LYS A 449 15.98 18.37 12.57
C LYS A 449 16.63 18.78 11.26
N ALA A 450 17.95 18.92 11.24
CA ALA A 450 18.74 19.13 10.04
C ALA A 450 19.88 18.13 10.02
N VAL A 451 19.94 17.30 8.96
CA VAL A 451 20.90 16.20 8.86
C VAL A 451 21.47 16.07 7.47
N ALA A 452 22.71 15.60 7.40
CA ALA A 452 23.37 15.11 6.21
C ALA A 452 23.58 13.62 6.32
N HIS A 453 23.16 12.87 5.31
CA HIS A 453 23.27 11.43 5.24
C HIS A 453 24.12 11.00 4.05
N TYR A 454 24.91 9.94 4.23
CA TYR A 454 25.72 9.33 3.18
C TYR A 454 25.89 7.84 3.40
N ASP A 455 25.65 7.02 2.36
CA ASP A 455 25.94 5.60 2.34
C ASP A 455 27.31 5.36 1.66
N PRO A 456 28.41 5.14 2.42
CA PRO A 456 29.71 4.77 1.84
C PRO A 456 29.63 3.45 1.06
N SER A 457 28.80 2.51 1.52
CA SER A 457 28.50 1.26 0.85
C SER A 457 27.03 0.87 1.05
N SER A 458 26.56 -0.19 0.40
CA SER A 458 25.21 -0.74 0.62
C SER A 458 25.00 -1.28 2.05
N HIS A 459 26.11 -1.53 2.78
CA HIS A 459 26.09 -2.08 4.14
C HIS A 459 26.13 -1.00 5.23
N TRP A 460 26.72 0.14 4.94
CA TRP A 460 26.94 1.19 5.92
C TRP A 460 26.29 2.50 5.50
N GLY A 461 25.67 3.17 6.46
CA GLY A 461 25.14 4.52 6.34
C GLY A 461 25.56 5.37 7.55
N LEU A 462 25.81 6.65 7.31
CA LEU A 462 26.15 7.63 8.33
C LEU A 462 25.25 8.82 8.18
N GLU A 463 24.60 9.23 9.27
CA GLU A 463 23.82 10.47 9.35
C GLU A 463 24.40 11.34 10.46
N LEU A 464 24.70 12.59 10.15
CA LEU A 464 25.19 13.59 11.11
C LEU A 464 24.32 14.83 11.03
N GLY A 465 24.06 15.46 12.15
CA GLY A 465 23.25 16.65 12.15
C GLY A 465 22.99 17.27 13.50
N ILE A 466 21.95 18.08 13.53
CA ILE A 466 21.49 18.78 14.71
C ILE A 466 19.97 18.65 14.83
N VAL A 467 19.49 18.48 16.05
CA VAL A 467 18.07 18.50 16.36
C VAL A 467 17.77 19.54 17.41
N SER A 468 16.71 20.29 17.21
CA SER A 468 16.16 21.24 18.17
C SER A 468 14.76 20.81 18.57
N HIS A 469 14.50 20.70 19.86
CA HIS A 469 13.19 20.41 20.43
C HIS A 469 12.77 21.51 21.39
N LYS A 470 11.60 22.11 21.13
CA LYS A 470 10.89 22.90 22.12
C LYS A 470 9.77 22.02 22.69
N ARG A 471 9.85 21.73 23.98
CA ARG A 471 8.88 20.92 24.71
C ARG A 471 8.15 21.79 25.71
N THR A 472 6.81 21.77 25.68
CA THR A 472 5.96 22.60 26.51
C THR A 472 4.93 21.72 27.23
N ALA A 473 4.76 21.90 28.51
CA ALA A 473 3.73 21.21 29.27
C ALA A 473 2.35 21.51 28.70
N VAL A 474 1.49 20.50 28.59
CA VAL A 474 0.10 20.68 28.11
C VAL A 474 -0.72 21.41 29.18
N ASP A 475 -0.44 21.16 30.45
CA ASP A 475 -1.06 21.82 31.58
C ASP A 475 -0.06 22.78 32.24
N ASN A 476 0.05 24.00 31.72
CA ASN A 476 0.95 25.03 32.25
C ASN A 476 0.55 25.47 33.66
N HIS A 477 -0.76 25.42 33.98
CA HIS A 477 -1.24 25.83 35.28
C HIS A 477 -0.67 24.97 36.43
N SER A 478 -0.67 23.64 36.24
CA SER A 478 -0.09 22.72 37.24
C SER A 478 1.40 22.91 37.43
N PHE A 479 2.16 23.24 36.38
CA PHE A 479 3.59 23.53 36.46
C PHE A 479 3.86 24.84 37.16
N ASN A 480 3.09 25.88 36.88
CA ASN A 480 3.22 27.19 37.55
C ASN A 480 2.89 27.12 39.03
N LEU A 481 1.85 26.37 39.41
CA LEU A 481 1.51 26.13 40.83
C LEU A 481 2.65 25.47 41.63
N LEU A 482 3.45 24.65 40.95
CA LEU A 482 4.58 23.95 41.55
C LEU A 482 5.89 24.74 41.44
N GLY A 483 5.86 25.96 40.87
CA GLY A 483 7.07 26.76 40.64
C GLY A 483 8.07 26.10 39.71
N ARG A 484 7.58 25.21 38.81
CA ARG A 484 8.43 24.49 37.83
C ARG A 484 8.31 25.14 36.45
N LYS A 485 9.41 25.15 35.71
CA LYS A 485 9.44 25.64 34.36
C LYS A 485 8.58 24.75 33.48
N ASP A 486 7.67 25.33 32.69
CA ASP A 486 6.67 24.66 31.87
C ASP A 486 7.13 24.43 30.41
N SER A 487 8.24 25.06 30.02
CA SER A 487 8.78 24.94 28.64
C SER A 487 10.29 24.82 28.67
N TYR A 488 10.84 23.94 27.83
CA TYR A 488 12.28 23.71 27.66
C TYR A 488 12.68 23.64 26.21
N ASN A 489 13.78 24.28 25.88
CA ASN A 489 14.45 24.14 24.59
C ASN A 489 15.63 23.17 24.73
N SER A 490 15.76 22.28 23.78
CA SER A 490 16.89 21.36 23.66
C SER A 490 17.49 21.50 22.28
N VAL A 491 18.76 21.77 22.20
CA VAL A 491 19.52 21.72 20.93
C VAL A 491 20.64 20.70 21.13
N ALA A 492 20.68 19.72 20.26
CA ALA A 492 21.59 18.58 20.37
C ALA A 492 22.19 18.20 19.03
N PRO A 493 23.52 18.11 18.90
CA PRO A 493 24.14 17.34 17.82
C PRO A 493 23.73 15.88 17.91
N ILE A 494 23.52 15.28 16.73
CA ILE A 494 23.11 13.89 16.56
C ILE A 494 24.03 13.19 15.59
N ALA A 495 24.27 11.91 15.85
CA ALA A 495 24.99 11.00 14.95
C ALA A 495 24.27 9.66 14.91
N GLU A 496 23.99 9.16 13.74
CA GLU A 496 23.42 7.82 13.53
C GLU A 496 24.34 7.02 12.63
N LEU A 497 24.68 5.80 13.08
CA LEU A 497 25.37 4.82 12.29
C LEU A 497 24.39 3.69 11.93
N THR A 498 24.20 3.47 10.64
CA THR A 498 23.36 2.36 10.13
C THR A 498 24.24 1.23 9.60
N TYR A 499 23.94 0.01 10.02
CA TYR A 499 24.57 -1.21 9.48
C TYR A 499 23.51 -2.16 8.90
N ARG A 500 23.73 -2.62 7.66
CA ARG A 500 22.85 -3.50 6.88
C ARG A 500 23.61 -4.75 6.48
N PRO A 501 23.61 -5.84 7.28
CA PRO A 501 24.40 -7.05 7.00
C PRO A 501 24.08 -7.72 5.67
N MET A 502 22.82 -7.59 5.20
CA MET A 502 22.33 -8.16 3.93
C MET A 502 21.99 -7.07 2.92
N SER A 503 22.67 -5.90 2.96
CA SER A 503 22.31 -4.74 2.14
C SER A 503 20.88 -4.27 2.41
N TYR A 504 20.20 -3.65 1.43
CA TYR A 504 18.89 -3.01 1.59
C TYR A 504 17.70 -3.98 1.82
N ASN A 505 17.88 -5.28 1.59
CA ASN A 505 16.82 -6.28 1.70
C ASN A 505 16.84 -7.06 3.03
N GLY A 506 17.79 -6.77 3.91
CA GLY A 506 18.01 -7.48 5.16
C GLY A 506 17.61 -6.70 6.41
N PRO A 507 18.08 -7.16 7.58
CA PRO A 507 17.94 -6.42 8.83
C PRO A 507 18.72 -5.11 8.79
N ILE A 508 18.24 -4.14 9.54
CA ILE A 508 18.84 -2.81 9.71
C ILE A 508 19.17 -2.66 11.18
N LEU A 509 20.41 -2.39 11.49
CA LEU A 509 20.88 -2.03 12.83
C LEU A 509 21.25 -0.56 12.82
N THR A 510 20.76 0.20 13.79
CA THR A 510 21.11 1.62 14.01
C THR A 510 21.71 1.83 15.38
N ILE A 511 22.69 2.70 15.44
CA ILE A 511 23.26 3.22 16.68
C ILE A 511 23.07 4.73 16.60
N ASP A 512 22.24 5.25 17.49
CA ASP A 512 21.88 6.66 17.58
C ASP A 512 22.55 7.28 18.78
N TYR A 513 23.25 8.38 18.58
CA TYR A 513 23.87 9.19 19.62
C TYR A 513 23.32 10.60 19.59
N GLU A 514 22.90 11.12 20.73
CA GLU A 514 22.39 12.48 20.88
C GLU A 514 22.96 13.13 22.15
N ARG A 515 23.55 14.32 21.99
CA ARG A 515 24.13 15.09 23.08
C ARG A 515 23.48 16.45 23.19
N GLY A 516 22.60 16.65 24.19
CA GLY A 516 22.10 17.96 24.58
C GLY A 516 23.18 18.75 25.36
N ILE A 517 23.52 19.94 24.89
CA ILE A 517 24.56 20.77 25.48
C ILE A 517 23.89 22.05 26.03
N ARG A 518 23.96 22.24 27.32
CA ARG A 518 23.40 23.43 27.97
C ARG A 518 24.03 24.72 27.44
N LYS A 519 23.21 25.74 27.23
CA LYS A 519 23.57 27.06 26.66
C LYS A 519 23.97 27.02 25.18
N PHE A 520 24.17 25.86 24.56
CA PHE A 520 24.45 25.77 23.14
C PHE A 520 23.20 26.16 22.34
N MET A 521 23.28 27.20 21.50
CA MET A 521 22.18 27.72 20.67
C MET A 521 20.85 27.91 21.44
N GLY A 522 20.92 28.31 22.71
CA GLY A 522 19.74 28.51 23.57
C GLY A 522 19.16 27.25 24.18
N SER A 523 19.90 26.16 24.26
CA SER A 523 19.50 24.92 24.93
C SER A 523 19.46 25.10 26.45
N ASP A 524 18.37 24.67 27.06
CA ASP A 524 18.17 24.64 28.52
C ASP A 524 18.64 23.31 29.13
N THR A 525 18.78 22.26 28.33
CA THR A 525 18.97 20.88 28.78
C THR A 525 20.40 20.39 28.56
N ASP A 526 20.86 19.53 29.47
CA ASP A 526 22.13 18.82 29.35
C ASP A 526 21.87 17.33 29.56
N TYR A 527 22.11 16.53 28.49
CA TYR A 527 21.91 15.09 28.51
C TYR A 527 22.74 14.39 27.46
N GLU A 528 22.95 13.13 27.67
CA GLU A 528 23.61 12.25 26.70
C GLU A 528 22.82 10.94 26.60
N ARG A 529 22.45 10.57 25.35
CA ARG A 529 21.63 9.41 25.05
C ARG A 529 22.27 8.56 23.97
N VAL A 530 22.28 7.26 24.19
CA VAL A 530 22.64 6.26 23.21
C VAL A 530 21.47 5.30 23.03
N GLU A 531 21.10 5.03 21.79
CA GLU A 531 20.10 4.02 21.46
C GLU A 531 20.64 3.08 20.39
N ILE A 532 20.37 1.78 20.55
CA ILE A 532 20.71 0.74 19.58
C ILE A 532 19.40 0.06 19.21
N ASP A 533 19.08 0.00 17.93
CA ASP A 533 17.83 -0.57 17.44
C ASP A 533 18.08 -1.47 16.24
N GLY A 534 17.49 -2.65 16.24
CA GLY A 534 17.52 -3.60 15.16
C GLY A 534 16.11 -3.82 14.61
N GLN A 535 15.94 -3.70 13.31
CA GLN A 535 14.66 -3.86 12.62
C GLN A 535 14.80 -4.84 11.46
N TYR A 536 13.86 -5.77 11.33
CA TYR A 536 13.83 -6.70 10.23
C TYR A 536 12.40 -7.05 9.81
N LYS A 537 12.15 -6.99 8.52
CA LYS A 537 10.91 -7.44 7.90
C LYS A 537 11.20 -8.62 6.98
N HIS A 538 10.91 -9.81 7.47
CA HIS A 538 11.12 -11.05 6.73
C HIS A 538 9.87 -11.44 5.95
N HIS A 539 10.03 -11.64 4.65
CA HIS A 539 8.97 -12.10 3.76
C HIS A 539 8.91 -13.63 3.78
N LEU A 540 7.86 -14.18 4.40
CA LEU A 540 7.60 -15.62 4.40
C LEU A 540 6.91 -16.07 3.12
N SER A 541 6.07 -15.22 2.57
CA SER A 541 5.44 -15.33 1.26
C SER A 541 5.15 -13.93 0.73
N ALA A 542 4.67 -13.80 -0.50
CA ALA A 542 4.36 -12.49 -1.08
C ALA A 542 3.34 -11.66 -0.27
N LEU A 543 2.47 -12.30 0.52
CA LEU A 543 1.47 -11.62 1.36
C LEU A 543 1.65 -11.85 2.86
N SER A 544 2.67 -12.60 3.28
CA SER A 544 2.91 -12.91 4.70
C SER A 544 4.27 -12.43 5.15
N TYR A 545 4.30 -11.71 6.25
CA TYR A 545 5.50 -11.06 6.78
C TYR A 545 5.68 -11.38 8.26
N LEU A 546 6.92 -11.55 8.65
CA LEU A 546 7.35 -11.51 10.04
C LEU A 546 8.13 -10.21 10.24
N GLN A 547 7.64 -9.36 11.12
CA GLN A 547 8.26 -8.08 11.47
C GLN A 547 8.88 -8.25 12.84
N LEU A 548 10.17 -7.99 12.96
CA LEU A 548 10.93 -8.12 14.18
C LEU A 548 11.60 -6.79 14.50
N ARG A 549 11.60 -6.43 15.75
CA ARG A 549 12.32 -5.29 16.28
C ARG A 549 12.88 -5.62 17.66
N ALA A 550 14.12 -5.29 17.88
CA ALA A 550 14.76 -5.38 19.18
C ALA A 550 15.64 -4.16 19.39
N GLY A 551 15.65 -3.60 20.58
CA GLY A 551 16.45 -2.42 20.83
C GLY A 551 16.66 -2.15 22.30
N THR A 552 17.66 -1.33 22.58
CA THR A 552 17.98 -0.82 23.90
C THR A 552 18.36 0.65 23.81
N GLY A 553 18.08 1.38 24.84
CA GLY A 553 18.52 2.77 24.96
C GLY A 553 18.84 3.12 26.40
N PHE A 554 19.76 4.01 26.58
CA PHE A 554 20.15 4.47 27.89
C PHE A 554 20.66 5.90 27.85
N TYR A 555 20.51 6.58 28.98
CA TYR A 555 21.11 7.87 29.23
C TYR A 555 22.38 7.67 30.06
N THR A 556 23.52 8.06 29.50
CA THR A 556 24.77 8.13 30.25
C THR A 556 24.75 9.33 31.22
N HIS A 557 24.10 10.41 30.79
CA HIS A 557 23.88 11.61 31.58
C HIS A 557 22.46 12.13 31.41
N LYS A 558 21.77 12.43 32.53
CA LYS A 558 20.49 13.13 32.58
C LYS A 558 20.68 14.35 33.49
N GLY A 559 20.72 15.52 32.90
CA GLY A 559 20.83 16.77 33.62
C GLY A 559 19.50 17.28 34.21
N PHE A 560 19.49 18.52 34.63
CA PHE A 560 18.28 19.18 35.11
C PHE A 560 17.18 19.25 34.05
N GLY A 561 15.93 19.05 34.44
CA GLY A 561 14.80 19.07 33.54
C GLY A 561 14.62 17.78 32.74
N SER A 562 15.15 16.66 33.20
CA SER A 562 15.12 15.34 32.55
C SER A 562 13.71 14.82 32.27
N TYR A 563 12.68 15.28 32.94
CA TYR A 563 11.28 14.93 32.71
C TYR A 563 10.74 15.39 31.34
N PHE A 564 11.47 16.22 30.61
CA PHE A 564 11.16 16.55 29.20
C PHE A 564 11.81 15.60 28.19
N LEU A 565 12.67 14.69 28.62
CA LEU A 565 13.38 13.79 27.71
C LEU A 565 12.53 12.57 27.31
N ASP A 566 12.78 12.08 26.14
CA ASP A 566 12.15 10.87 25.59
C ASP A 566 13.14 10.06 24.76
N TYR A 567 12.83 8.80 24.55
CA TYR A 567 13.58 7.92 23.66
C TYR A 567 13.07 8.03 22.22
N SER A 568 13.98 8.19 21.27
CA SER A 568 13.70 8.40 19.86
C SER A 568 13.20 7.12 19.19
N ASN A 569 13.91 6.02 19.41
CA ASN A 569 13.68 4.75 18.74
C ASN A 569 12.33 4.07 19.04
N PHE A 570 11.58 4.52 20.05
CA PHE A 570 10.20 4.05 20.21
C PHE A 570 9.25 4.49 19.07
N ARG A 571 9.67 5.46 18.25
CA ARG A 571 8.86 6.08 17.18
C ARG A 571 9.45 5.92 15.79
N GLU A 572 10.74 5.72 15.70
CA GLU A 572 11.43 5.66 14.41
C GLU A 572 11.28 4.31 13.74
N ASN A 573 11.14 4.33 12.43
CA ASN A 573 11.05 3.15 11.60
C ASN A 573 12.02 3.30 10.42
N ASN A 574 13.09 2.50 10.44
CA ASN A 574 14.16 2.56 9.47
C ASN A 574 13.98 1.58 8.30
N ILE A 575 12.91 0.77 8.33
CA ILE A 575 12.60 -0.15 7.22
C ILE A 575 12.07 0.64 6.01
N PRO A 576 12.65 0.45 4.82
CA PRO A 576 12.16 1.04 3.59
C PRO A 576 10.67 0.74 3.37
N GLY A 577 9.85 1.79 3.14
CA GLY A 577 8.39 1.66 3.02
C GLY A 577 7.63 1.52 4.34
N GLY A 578 8.33 1.43 5.48
CA GLY A 578 7.74 1.37 6.82
C GLY A 578 7.07 0.04 7.16
N TRP A 579 6.43 -0.02 8.35
CA TRP A 579 5.57 -1.12 8.73
C TRP A 579 4.25 -1.05 7.98
N ASN A 580 3.66 -2.20 7.68
CA ASN A 580 2.34 -2.25 7.02
C ASN A 580 1.19 -1.86 7.95
N ASP A 581 1.46 -1.68 9.22
CA ASP A 581 0.50 -1.49 10.28
C ASP A 581 1.01 -0.52 11.34
N ASP A 582 0.11 0.31 11.88
CA ASP A 582 0.41 1.30 12.91
C ASP A 582 0.67 0.67 14.28
N TRP A 583 0.26 -0.60 14.49
CA TRP A 583 0.40 -1.32 15.76
C TRP A 583 1.61 -2.26 15.79
N ALA A 584 2.21 -2.52 14.64
CA ALA A 584 3.40 -3.37 14.57
C ALA A 584 4.57 -2.72 15.27
N CYS A 585 5.23 -3.50 16.14
CA CYS A 585 6.41 -3.07 16.89
C CYS A 585 6.17 -1.86 17.83
N THR A 586 4.92 -1.68 18.27
CA THR A 586 4.51 -0.66 19.24
C THR A 586 3.82 -1.29 20.44
N PHE A 587 3.76 -0.57 21.55
CA PHE A 587 3.00 -0.95 22.75
C PHE A 587 1.67 -0.19 22.73
N GLU A 588 0.56 -0.91 22.77
CA GLU A 588 -0.76 -0.32 22.63
C GLU A 588 -1.45 -0.03 23.96
N LEU A 589 -1.16 -0.81 25.00
CA LEU A 589 -1.73 -0.62 26.33
C LEU A 589 -0.79 0.13 27.24
N LEU A 590 0.53 0.06 27.01
CA LEU A 590 1.52 0.76 27.79
C LEU A 590 1.56 2.26 27.46
N ASN A 591 1.45 3.10 28.47
CA ASN A 591 1.71 4.52 28.31
C ASN A 591 3.24 4.79 28.28
N SER A 592 3.70 5.61 27.34
CA SER A 592 5.11 5.95 27.16
C SER A 592 5.77 6.63 28.37
N GLN A 593 4.99 7.10 29.35
CA GLN A 593 5.51 7.70 30.59
C GLN A 593 6.50 6.79 31.34
N TRP A 594 6.34 5.46 31.28
CA TRP A 594 7.19 4.51 31.99
C TRP A 594 8.60 4.42 31.43
N TYR A 595 8.74 4.21 30.11
CA TYR A 595 10.06 4.07 29.52
C TYR A 595 10.77 5.42 29.35
N ASN A 596 10.05 6.52 29.09
CA ASN A 596 10.67 7.84 29.03
C ASN A 596 11.24 8.31 30.38
N ALA A 597 10.60 7.93 31.50
CA ALA A 597 11.11 8.21 32.85
C ALA A 597 12.34 7.36 33.21
N SER A 598 12.57 6.23 32.54
CA SER A 598 13.63 5.29 32.85
C SER A 598 14.99 5.77 32.35
N LYS A 599 16.07 5.40 33.07
CA LYS A 599 17.45 5.63 32.62
C LYS A 599 17.84 4.71 31.46
N TYR A 600 17.22 3.53 31.34
CA TYR A 600 17.45 2.57 30.29
C TYR A 600 16.17 1.82 29.94
N TYR A 601 16.12 1.25 28.76
CA TYR A 601 15.14 0.27 28.35
C TYR A 601 15.78 -0.85 27.54
N VAL A 602 15.13 -2.03 27.55
CA VAL A 602 15.37 -3.11 26.59
C VAL A 602 14.01 -3.53 26.06
N ARG A 603 13.85 -3.64 24.75
CA ARG A 603 12.59 -4.08 24.12
C ARG A 603 12.81 -5.14 23.06
N ALA A 604 11.77 -5.94 22.85
CA ALA A 604 11.65 -6.86 21.74
C ALA A 604 10.19 -6.85 21.24
N ASN A 605 10.00 -6.77 19.94
CA ASN A 605 8.69 -6.76 19.33
C ASN A 605 8.68 -7.73 18.17
N ALA A 606 7.61 -8.50 18.02
CA ALA A 606 7.35 -9.37 16.89
C ALA A 606 5.93 -9.18 16.41
N ALA A 607 5.72 -9.10 15.10
CA ALA A 607 4.42 -9.07 14.48
C ALA A 607 4.39 -9.98 13.27
N TYR A 608 3.44 -10.90 13.22
CA TYR A 608 3.19 -11.76 12.07
C TYR A 608 1.94 -11.30 11.34
N GLU A 609 2.07 -10.99 10.06
CA GLU A 609 0.97 -10.56 9.20
C GLU A 609 0.73 -11.59 8.09
N THR A 610 -0.55 -11.93 7.88
CA THR A 610 -1.00 -12.78 6.78
C THR A 610 -2.47 -12.45 6.44
N PRO A 611 -2.93 -12.62 5.18
CA PRO A 611 -4.34 -12.45 4.86
C PRO A 611 -5.22 -13.66 5.25
N LEU A 612 -4.62 -14.77 5.69
CA LEU A 612 -5.30 -16.07 5.84
C LEU A 612 -4.88 -16.73 7.17
N LEU A 613 -5.44 -16.28 8.31
CA LEU A 613 -5.09 -16.82 9.63
C LEU A 613 -6.30 -17.50 10.31
N LEU A 614 -7.13 -16.75 11.00
CA LEU A 614 -8.26 -17.27 11.80
C LEU A 614 -9.62 -16.85 11.23
N LEU A 615 -9.90 -15.57 11.21
CA LEU A 615 -11.20 -15.04 10.79
C LEU A 615 -11.44 -15.15 9.28
N SER A 616 -10.38 -15.22 8.50
CA SER A 616 -10.46 -15.46 7.05
C SER A 616 -11.08 -16.83 6.69
N TRP A 617 -11.10 -17.80 7.65
CA TRP A 617 -11.75 -19.10 7.47
C TRP A 617 -13.26 -19.02 7.62
N LEU A 618 -13.79 -17.98 8.26
CA LEU A 618 -15.22 -17.80 8.45
C LEU A 618 -15.89 -17.36 7.14
N PRO A 619 -17.04 -17.99 6.74
CA PRO A 619 -17.65 -17.77 5.43
C PRO A 619 -18.04 -16.31 5.12
N ILE A 620 -18.44 -15.54 6.13
CA ILE A 620 -18.86 -14.14 5.99
C ILE A 620 -17.68 -13.20 6.25
N ALA A 621 -17.00 -13.36 7.38
CA ALA A 621 -15.88 -12.51 7.78
C ALA A 621 -14.70 -12.60 6.79
N GLY A 622 -14.41 -13.80 6.27
CA GLY A 622 -13.30 -14.00 5.33
C GLY A 622 -13.38 -13.18 4.05
N ARG A 623 -14.57 -12.76 3.63
CA ARG A 623 -14.74 -11.86 2.47
C ARG A 623 -14.38 -10.39 2.78
N LEU A 624 -14.48 -9.99 4.04
CA LEU A 624 -14.27 -8.61 4.47
C LEU A 624 -12.82 -8.38 4.92
N ILE A 625 -12.14 -9.44 5.37
CA ILE A 625 -10.81 -9.35 5.96
C ILE A 625 -9.75 -9.31 4.86
N GLU A 626 -8.93 -8.28 4.90
CA GLU A 626 -7.78 -8.12 4.01
C GLU A 626 -6.49 -8.66 4.64
N ARG A 627 -6.32 -8.50 5.95
CA ARG A 627 -5.12 -8.89 6.70
C ARG A 627 -5.47 -9.24 8.12
N GLU A 628 -4.77 -10.22 8.64
CA GLU A 628 -4.79 -10.62 10.04
C GLU A 628 -3.38 -10.59 10.61
N ARG A 629 -3.25 -10.27 11.89
CA ARG A 629 -1.96 -10.06 12.55
C ARG A 629 -1.96 -10.60 13.96
N ILE A 630 -0.80 -11.12 14.36
CA ILE A 630 -0.49 -11.47 15.75
C ILE A 630 0.67 -10.61 16.19
N TYR A 631 0.59 -10.07 17.41
CA TYR A 631 1.60 -9.20 18.00
C TYR A 631 2.11 -9.81 19.31
N ILE A 632 3.41 -9.70 19.53
CA ILE A 632 4.05 -10.03 20.80
C ILE A 632 5.09 -8.95 21.05
N ASN A 633 4.92 -8.22 22.15
CA ASN A 633 5.78 -7.11 22.53
C ASN A 633 6.28 -7.32 23.95
N ALA A 634 7.56 -7.12 24.20
CA ALA A 634 8.18 -7.23 25.50
C ALA A 634 9.04 -5.99 25.79
N LEU A 635 8.97 -5.49 27.02
CA LEU A 635 9.73 -4.35 27.50
C LEU A 635 10.28 -4.65 28.90
N SER A 636 11.53 -4.29 29.12
CA SER A 636 12.17 -4.28 30.43
C SER A 636 12.69 -2.88 30.74
N VAL A 637 12.19 -2.30 31.80
CA VAL A 637 12.65 -1.03 32.39
C VAL A 637 12.64 -1.14 33.90
N LYS A 638 13.26 -0.20 34.58
CA LYS A 638 13.24 -0.14 36.07
C LYS A 638 11.82 -0.15 36.59
N ARG A 639 11.25 -0.97 37.27
CA ARG A 639 9.87 -1.16 37.78
C ARG A 639 8.92 -1.97 36.89
N LEU A 640 9.28 -2.26 35.64
CA LEU A 640 8.51 -3.11 34.77
C LEU A 640 9.48 -4.16 34.18
N ASN A 641 9.54 -5.35 34.77
CA ASN A 641 10.45 -6.39 34.34
C ASN A 641 9.85 -7.79 34.55
N PRO A 642 9.30 -8.42 33.52
CA PRO A 642 9.00 -7.86 32.20
C PRO A 642 7.61 -7.19 32.13
N TYR A 643 7.42 -6.32 31.18
CA TYR A 643 6.11 -5.99 30.62
C TYR A 643 5.94 -6.73 29.31
N ILE A 644 4.87 -7.47 29.16
CA ILE A 644 4.58 -8.24 27.94
C ILE A 644 3.18 -7.88 27.45
N GLU A 645 3.05 -7.70 26.16
CA GLU A 645 1.78 -7.40 25.52
C GLU A 645 1.56 -8.36 24.35
N TYR A 646 0.43 -9.05 24.35
CA TYR A 646 -0.03 -9.91 23.28
C TYR A 646 -1.17 -9.24 22.56
N GLY A 647 -1.19 -9.35 21.25
CA GLY A 647 -2.27 -8.77 20.45
C GLY A 647 -2.69 -9.66 19.29
N TYR A 648 -3.96 -9.56 18.96
CA TYR A 648 -4.51 -10.07 17.71
C TYR A 648 -5.28 -8.94 17.03
N GLY A 649 -5.01 -8.72 15.76
CA GLY A 649 -5.66 -7.69 14.97
C GLY A 649 -6.07 -8.17 13.59
N PHE A 650 -7.11 -7.56 13.05
CA PHE A 650 -7.46 -7.73 11.64
C PHE A 650 -7.82 -6.39 11.01
N SER A 651 -7.66 -6.33 9.71
CA SER A 651 -8.01 -5.16 8.91
C SER A 651 -8.95 -5.55 7.79
N THR A 652 -9.99 -4.75 7.63
CA THR A 652 -10.81 -4.67 6.43
C THR A 652 -10.32 -3.49 5.58
N ARG A 653 -11.02 -3.11 4.53
CA ARG A 653 -10.70 -1.93 3.72
C ARG A 653 -10.72 -0.61 4.45
N ALA A 654 -11.67 -0.44 5.37
CA ALA A 654 -11.94 0.83 6.03
C ALA A 654 -11.61 0.81 7.51
N LEU A 655 -11.62 -0.36 8.13
CA LEU A 655 -11.55 -0.54 9.57
C LEU A 655 -10.46 -1.53 9.93
N SER A 656 -9.67 -1.20 10.93
CA SER A 656 -8.77 -2.12 11.61
C SER A 656 -9.21 -2.24 13.07
N LEU A 657 -9.29 -3.47 13.56
CA LEU A 657 -9.61 -3.79 14.96
C LEU A 657 -8.48 -4.64 15.53
N GLY A 658 -8.09 -4.34 16.77
CA GLY A 658 -7.08 -5.10 17.51
C GLY A 658 -7.47 -5.29 18.95
N TRP A 659 -7.26 -6.48 19.49
CA TRP A 659 -7.36 -6.82 20.90
C TRP A 659 -5.98 -7.03 21.46
N PHE A 660 -5.71 -6.41 22.59
CA PHE A 660 -4.43 -6.49 23.25
C PHE A 660 -4.63 -6.87 24.70
N VAL A 661 -3.72 -7.67 25.23
CA VAL A 661 -3.68 -8.14 26.61
C VAL A 661 -2.29 -7.86 27.13
N ALA A 662 -2.20 -7.21 28.28
CA ALA A 662 -0.95 -6.84 28.93
C ALA A 662 -0.71 -7.60 30.22
N GLN A 663 0.55 -7.94 30.45
CA GLN A 663 1.07 -8.48 31.69
C GLN A 663 2.20 -7.59 32.22
N ARG A 664 2.20 -7.32 33.52
CA ARG A 664 3.23 -6.59 34.24
C ARG A 664 3.84 -7.47 35.31
N ASN A 665 5.15 -7.67 35.27
CA ASN A 665 5.86 -8.54 36.22
C ASN A 665 5.18 -9.93 36.34
N TRP A 666 4.81 -10.53 35.19
CA TRP A 666 4.13 -11.82 35.07
C TRP A 666 2.70 -11.87 35.62
N ARG A 667 2.09 -10.75 35.98
CA ARG A 667 0.70 -10.65 36.40
C ARG A 667 -0.14 -9.95 35.35
N PHE A 668 -1.40 -10.35 35.21
CA PHE A 668 -2.35 -9.67 34.34
C PHE A 668 -2.46 -8.18 34.72
N ASP A 669 -2.25 -7.29 33.76
CA ASP A 669 -2.29 -5.83 33.96
C ASP A 669 -3.56 -5.22 33.37
N GLY A 670 -4.03 -5.76 32.24
CA GLY A 670 -5.23 -5.27 31.58
C GLY A 670 -5.40 -5.80 30.17
N MET A 671 -6.56 -5.46 29.62
CA MET A 671 -6.86 -5.72 28.21
C MET A 671 -7.50 -4.50 27.57
N GLY A 672 -7.37 -4.37 26.25
CA GLY A 672 -7.93 -3.24 25.54
C GLY A 672 -8.19 -3.54 24.07
N VAL A 673 -9.10 -2.76 23.50
CA VAL A 673 -9.42 -2.80 22.08
C VAL A 673 -8.88 -1.54 21.41
N ARG A 674 -8.27 -1.70 20.25
CA ARG A 674 -7.85 -0.60 19.39
C ARG A 674 -8.65 -0.60 18.11
N VAL A 675 -9.10 0.58 17.74
CA VAL A 675 -9.86 0.82 16.51
C VAL A 675 -9.13 1.88 15.69
N ASN A 676 -8.86 1.56 14.45
CA ASN A 676 -8.35 2.51 13.47
C ASN A 676 -9.26 2.46 12.23
N MET A 677 -9.73 3.62 11.81
CA MET A 677 -10.56 3.75 10.61
C MET A 677 -9.86 4.68 9.63
N GLU A 678 -9.57 4.16 8.45
CA GLU A 678 -9.05 4.92 7.34
C GLU A 678 -9.77 4.49 6.06
N LEU A 679 -10.60 5.37 5.54
CA LEU A 679 -11.35 5.10 4.34
C LEU A 679 -10.38 5.00 3.14
N PHE A 680 -10.39 3.86 2.47
CA PHE A 680 -9.66 3.63 1.21
C PHE A 680 -8.13 3.86 1.25
N ARG A 681 -7.42 3.13 2.09
CA ARG A 681 -5.94 3.15 2.20
C ARG A 681 -5.19 3.02 0.87
N HIS A 682 -5.80 2.47 -0.15
CA HIS A 682 -5.13 2.05 -1.38
C HIS A 682 -5.50 2.86 -2.62
N TRP A 683 -6.34 3.87 -2.49
CA TRP A 683 -6.79 4.69 -3.63
C TRP A 683 -5.95 5.94 -3.85
#